data_79db224ca87c4301740576a3b903a15d
#
_entry.id   79db224ca87c4301740576a3b903a15d
#
_cell.length_a   1.000
_cell.length_b   1.000
_cell.length_c   1.000
_cell.angle_alpha   90.00
_cell.angle_beta   90.00
_cell.angle_gamma   90.00
#
_symmetry.space_group_name_H-M   'P 1'
#
loop_
_entity.id
_entity.type
_entity.pdbx_description
1 polymer ?
#
loop_
_entity_poly.entity_id
_entity_poly.type
_entity_poly.pdbx_seq_one_letter_code
_entity_poly.pdbx_strand_id
1 'polypeptide(L)'
;MLRDTDRYNQLGGSVGGPIWKNKIFAFFNYEGQNNKTSSTGSGWYYNATALAPLAPSGSIAATYLNFPGAAVLGTMSTTATCKDAGLIATVNCNNVTGGGLNIGSPLTTGLGKQDLTYVSSSTPGVGSGLSTVADIALYNTTSPLTSDFKQYNGRLDADVTGKDHASFAIYWVPDTKTDYNGGLGYDLFNHSQINDAFSVIWNHTFSPTFLNELRGNAAGWRYNELASNPQAPYGLPQDFVSAIGSISIGNLGPGYPGDLDQWTYGYKDVATKVLRAQTMKFGFDLTRLYYLNVPISVPQYTFYNLWDFMNDAPEAEGGSFQATTGIPGGYRNDNRENIVGVFFQDDWKVLPNLTLSAGLRYSYFGPMTDKDNHQGVLSFGTGSDLLTGITIRTGIGAWTAQKLNFGPQFGFNWSPDGFKNKLVVRGGFGLNYNGEQIANANAPDGNPPGTSGIPGGSGGPNNINPNIIYAVSSSPHDYYGYPANPHAITTFNSAGLPTAGGANLNGLPGHMPTEYTEHFSLDVEYDLGHSLIANLGYVGGLGRHLLYDYDATALGDIQGAPQNPLVSGVGTFGSSGKSSNNMMLAGLKHQFSHTFSAEAQFTWAHSMDTNSGPYSRDAYLYHPDYTYGRSDFDLNKSFKVFGVWQPVLFHASHAWAEKVAGGWSLSGIMTLHSGFGWTPIYQEPHQVYCYNCGYGYTSLRPHYLGGAGKSTSNDAFKTGSNFSSPGTASTGTNNDEFSNSYFEVPNYAAAITDNPGQATTTFVPPPGIDRNVFPGPGYRDVDITIAKSFGLPNMRVLGEGARFEFKANMLNAFNLLNINPSDISTNIANSNLGQASGALGSRTIDIQARFSF
;
A
#
# COMPACT_ATOMS: atom_id res chain seq x y z
N MET A 1 -29.71 -11.22 -8.08
CA MET A 1 -28.30 -11.12 -7.64
C MET A 1 -27.65 -12.48 -7.83
N LEU A 2 -26.59 -12.54 -8.62
CA LEU A 2 -25.72 -13.71 -8.66
C LEU A 2 -24.97 -13.74 -7.34
N ARG A 3 -24.82 -14.91 -6.75
CA ARG A 3 -24.10 -15.08 -5.50
C ARG A 3 -22.63 -15.26 -5.79
N ASP A 4 -21.75 -14.47 -5.13
CA ASP A 4 -20.33 -14.69 -5.17
C ASP A 4 -20.00 -16.10 -4.69
N THR A 5 -19.12 -16.79 -5.41
CA THR A 5 -18.65 -18.11 -5.05
C THR A 5 -17.23 -18.02 -4.54
N ASP A 6 -17.00 -18.59 -3.38
CA ASP A 6 -15.67 -18.74 -2.82
C ASP A 6 -15.40 -20.22 -2.53
N ARG A 7 -14.30 -20.73 -3.08
CA ARG A 7 -13.82 -22.09 -2.85
C ARG A 7 -12.36 -22.03 -2.47
N TYR A 8 -12.12 -22.19 -1.18
CA TYR A 8 -10.80 -22.20 -0.62
C TYR A 8 -10.41 -23.62 -0.21
N ASN A 9 -9.28 -24.10 -0.71
CA ASN A 9 -8.70 -25.38 -0.33
C ASN A 9 -7.26 -25.18 0.09
N GLN A 10 -6.89 -25.69 1.23
CA GLN A 10 -5.54 -25.68 1.75
C GLN A 10 -5.15 -27.07 2.20
N LEU A 11 -3.98 -27.52 1.77
CA LEU A 11 -3.41 -28.81 2.15
C LEU A 11 -1.90 -28.66 2.37
N GLY A 12 -1.38 -29.47 3.26
CA GLY A 12 0.05 -29.43 3.53
C GLY A 12 0.52 -30.62 4.33
N GLY A 13 1.80 -30.76 4.41
CA GLY A 13 2.44 -31.78 5.20
C GLY A 13 3.91 -31.47 5.46
N SER A 14 4.40 -31.99 6.56
CA SER A 14 5.80 -31.80 6.93
C SER A 14 6.43 -33.14 7.33
N VAL A 15 7.72 -33.26 7.06
CA VAL A 15 8.55 -34.38 7.46
C VAL A 15 9.89 -33.86 7.95
N GLY A 16 10.39 -34.42 9.02
CA GLY A 16 11.71 -34.08 9.54
C GLY A 16 12.30 -35.19 10.36
N GLY A 17 13.61 -35.21 10.40
CA GLY A 17 14.35 -36.21 11.17
C GLY A 17 15.84 -36.26 10.86
N PRO A 18 16.58 -37.13 11.51
CA PRO A 18 18.00 -37.30 11.25
C PRO A 18 18.25 -38.03 9.92
N ILE A 19 19.01 -37.41 9.01
CA ILE A 19 19.60 -38.08 7.84
C ILE A 19 20.80 -38.93 8.32
N TRP A 20 21.58 -38.33 9.20
CA TRP A 20 22.70 -39.02 9.87
C TRP A 20 22.58 -38.80 11.36
N LYS A 21 22.34 -39.85 12.10
CA LYS A 21 22.08 -39.81 13.55
C LYS A 21 23.11 -38.93 14.27
N ASN A 22 22.64 -37.99 15.06
CA ASN A 22 23.42 -37.02 15.84
C ASN A 22 24.37 -36.11 15.03
N LYS A 23 24.23 -36.04 13.71
CA LYS A 23 25.09 -35.19 12.87
C LYS A 23 24.33 -34.33 11.87
N ILE A 24 23.37 -34.90 11.14
CA ILE A 24 22.68 -34.18 10.08
C ILE A 24 21.20 -34.40 10.25
N PHE A 25 20.46 -33.30 10.33
CA PHE A 25 19.01 -33.30 10.42
C PHE A 25 18.43 -32.52 9.23
N ALA A 26 17.34 -33.02 8.71
CA ALA A 26 16.58 -32.33 7.67
C ALA A 26 15.13 -32.15 8.09
N PHE A 27 14.56 -31.06 7.64
CA PHE A 27 13.14 -30.76 7.74
C PHE A 27 12.64 -30.25 6.39
N PHE A 28 11.47 -30.73 6.00
CA PHE A 28 10.79 -30.26 4.81
C PHE A 28 9.30 -30.06 5.13
N ASN A 29 8.74 -28.97 4.64
CA ASN A 29 7.32 -28.67 4.71
C ASN A 29 6.82 -28.23 3.35
N TYR A 30 5.67 -28.73 2.96
CA TYR A 30 4.91 -28.28 1.80
C TYR A 30 3.54 -27.81 2.24
N GLU A 31 3.10 -26.70 1.69
CA GLU A 31 1.74 -26.19 1.82
C GLU A 31 1.26 -25.71 0.46
N GLY A 32 0.07 -26.13 0.07
CA GLY A 32 -0.59 -25.69 -1.15
C GLY A 32 -1.95 -25.10 -0.82
N GLN A 33 -2.25 -23.97 -1.41
CA GLN A 33 -3.53 -23.28 -1.31
C GLN A 33 -4.07 -23.03 -2.69
N ASN A 34 -5.31 -23.39 -2.93
CA ASN A 34 -6.03 -23.08 -4.14
C ASN A 34 -7.30 -22.34 -3.80
N ASN A 35 -7.40 -21.12 -4.25
CA ASN A 35 -8.58 -20.28 -4.07
C ASN A 35 -9.22 -19.99 -5.43
N LYS A 36 -10.53 -20.15 -5.52
CA LYS A 36 -11.35 -19.80 -6.69
C LYS A 36 -12.53 -18.99 -6.22
N THR A 37 -12.51 -17.73 -6.57
CA THR A 37 -13.62 -16.82 -6.28
C THR A 37 -14.23 -16.30 -7.58
N SER A 38 -15.39 -15.71 -7.50
CA SER A 38 -15.95 -14.91 -8.58
C SER A 38 -16.59 -13.67 -8.00
N SER A 39 -16.24 -12.52 -8.54
CA SER A 39 -16.95 -11.28 -8.26
C SER A 39 -17.96 -11.00 -9.36
N THR A 40 -19.06 -10.35 -8.98
CA THR A 40 -20.07 -9.89 -9.93
C THR A 40 -20.06 -8.36 -9.97
N GLY A 41 -20.11 -7.82 -11.17
CA GLY A 41 -20.16 -6.37 -11.41
C GLY A 41 -21.24 -6.02 -12.42
N SER A 42 -21.41 -4.73 -12.65
CA SER A 42 -22.22 -4.25 -13.77
C SER A 42 -21.53 -3.03 -14.37
N GLY A 43 -21.56 -2.96 -15.70
CA GLY A 43 -20.92 -1.87 -16.44
C GLY A 43 -21.53 -1.70 -17.83
N TRP A 44 -21.35 -0.52 -18.39
CA TRP A 44 -21.71 -0.22 -19.77
C TRP A 44 -20.59 -0.66 -20.70
N TYR A 45 -20.95 -1.39 -21.75
CA TYR A 45 -20.03 -1.88 -22.77
C TYR A 45 -20.60 -1.60 -24.15
N TYR A 46 -19.71 -1.41 -25.12
CA TYR A 46 -20.10 -1.29 -26.51
C TYR A 46 -20.52 -2.65 -27.09
N ASN A 47 -21.39 -2.62 -28.06
CA ASN A 47 -21.80 -3.80 -28.80
C ASN A 47 -20.86 -4.04 -29.97
N ALA A 48 -19.79 -4.82 -29.71
CA ALA A 48 -18.79 -5.09 -30.74
C ALA A 48 -19.39 -5.66 -32.04
N THR A 49 -20.40 -6.52 -31.95
CA THR A 49 -21.05 -7.12 -33.12
C THR A 49 -21.77 -6.09 -34.00
N ALA A 50 -22.38 -5.08 -33.36
CA ALA A 50 -23.09 -4.02 -34.10
C ALA A 50 -22.10 -2.98 -34.68
N LEU A 51 -21.04 -2.65 -33.94
CA LEU A 51 -20.11 -1.58 -34.28
C LEU A 51 -19.00 -2.00 -35.23
N ALA A 52 -18.49 -3.24 -35.12
CA ALA A 52 -17.38 -3.70 -35.96
C ALA A 52 -17.62 -3.54 -37.50
N PRO A 53 -18.83 -3.81 -38.03
CA PRO A 53 -19.09 -3.59 -39.45
C PRO A 53 -19.12 -2.12 -39.86
N LEU A 54 -19.30 -1.21 -38.88
CA LEU A 54 -19.37 0.23 -39.13
C LEU A 54 -17.99 0.91 -38.98
N ALA A 55 -17.04 0.24 -38.38
CA ALA A 55 -15.69 0.78 -38.19
C ALA A 55 -14.95 0.90 -39.49
N PRO A 56 -14.40 2.08 -39.83
CA PRO A 56 -13.61 2.26 -41.08
C PRO A 56 -12.38 1.32 -41.08
N SER A 57 -12.09 0.79 -42.27
CA SER A 57 -10.91 -0.06 -42.40
C SER A 57 -9.63 0.68 -42.03
N GLY A 58 -8.81 0.07 -41.15
CA GLY A 58 -7.55 0.65 -40.66
C GLY A 58 -7.73 1.54 -39.45
N SER A 59 -8.96 1.70 -38.90
CA SER A 59 -9.19 2.42 -37.67
C SER A 59 -8.78 1.61 -36.46
N ILE A 60 -8.50 2.32 -35.36
CA ILE A 60 -8.33 1.74 -34.01
C ILE A 60 -9.56 0.91 -33.67
N ALA A 61 -10.76 1.48 -33.86
CA ALA A 61 -12.02 0.79 -33.63
C ALA A 61 -12.14 -0.52 -34.39
N ALA A 62 -11.79 -0.54 -35.69
CA ALA A 62 -11.81 -1.78 -36.50
C ALA A 62 -10.90 -2.85 -35.89
N THR A 63 -9.74 -2.46 -35.38
CA THR A 63 -8.78 -3.38 -34.77
C THR A 63 -9.31 -3.93 -33.44
N TYR A 64 -9.79 -3.08 -32.55
CA TYR A 64 -10.28 -3.50 -31.24
C TYR A 64 -11.58 -4.31 -31.31
N LEU A 65 -12.55 -3.85 -32.09
CA LEU A 65 -13.87 -4.49 -32.18
C LEU A 65 -13.83 -5.88 -32.83
N ASN A 66 -12.86 -6.12 -33.71
CA ASN A 66 -12.65 -7.43 -34.35
C ASN A 66 -11.64 -8.30 -33.61
N PHE A 67 -11.04 -7.81 -32.53
CA PHE A 67 -10.02 -8.57 -31.82
C PHE A 67 -10.63 -9.77 -31.07
N PRO A 68 -9.98 -10.94 -31.07
CA PRO A 68 -10.46 -12.09 -30.30
C PRO A 68 -10.54 -11.76 -28.82
N GLY A 69 -11.70 -11.99 -28.20
CA GLY A 69 -11.95 -11.62 -26.79
C GLY A 69 -12.59 -10.25 -26.59
N ALA A 70 -12.93 -9.52 -27.63
CA ALA A 70 -13.68 -8.26 -27.53
C ALA A 70 -15.13 -8.44 -27.01
N ALA A 71 -15.63 -9.66 -26.95
CA ALA A 71 -16.96 -9.96 -26.42
C ALA A 71 -17.01 -9.80 -24.89
N VAL A 72 -18.11 -9.21 -24.40
CA VAL A 72 -18.35 -9.04 -22.96
C VAL A 72 -18.64 -10.38 -22.28
N LEU A 73 -17.96 -10.64 -21.17
CA LEU A 73 -18.18 -11.84 -20.36
C LEU A 73 -19.27 -11.58 -19.31
N GLY A 74 -20.50 -11.70 -19.74
CA GLY A 74 -21.64 -11.41 -18.87
C GLY A 74 -22.99 -11.57 -19.55
N THR A 75 -24.04 -11.18 -18.84
CA THR A 75 -25.41 -11.18 -19.35
C THR A 75 -25.89 -9.74 -19.55
N MET A 76 -26.36 -9.45 -20.74
CA MET A 76 -26.93 -8.13 -21.04
C MET A 76 -28.19 -7.89 -20.22
N SER A 77 -28.32 -6.70 -19.65
CA SER A 77 -29.54 -6.24 -19.02
C SER A 77 -30.57 -5.87 -20.09
N THR A 78 -31.76 -6.45 -19.99
CA THR A 78 -32.88 -6.13 -20.90
C THR A 78 -33.77 -5.00 -20.36
N THR A 79 -33.49 -4.49 -19.17
CA THR A 79 -34.28 -3.47 -18.49
C THR A 79 -33.61 -2.12 -18.38
N ALA A 80 -32.33 -2.04 -18.72
CA ALA A 80 -31.58 -0.79 -18.72
C ALA A 80 -32.14 0.19 -19.76
N THR A 81 -32.24 1.46 -19.39
CA THR A 81 -32.82 2.54 -20.20
C THR A 81 -31.82 3.67 -20.40
N CYS A 82 -32.12 4.58 -21.33
CA CYS A 82 -31.35 5.80 -21.55
C CYS A 82 -31.14 6.61 -20.27
N LYS A 83 -32.12 6.63 -19.38
CA LYS A 83 -32.05 7.33 -18.08
C LYS A 83 -30.98 6.72 -17.19
N ASP A 84 -30.79 5.39 -17.21
CA ASP A 84 -29.78 4.69 -16.39
C ASP A 84 -28.36 5.00 -16.88
N ALA A 85 -28.22 5.40 -18.14
CA ALA A 85 -26.97 5.89 -18.74
C ALA A 85 -26.79 7.41 -18.59
N GLY A 86 -27.73 8.12 -17.93
CA GLY A 86 -27.68 9.56 -17.81
C GLY A 86 -28.09 10.32 -19.10
N LEU A 87 -28.73 9.62 -20.05
CA LEU A 87 -29.12 10.16 -21.36
C LEU A 87 -30.58 10.43 -21.47
N ILE A 88 -30.95 11.25 -22.45
CA ILE A 88 -32.34 11.68 -22.71
C ILE A 88 -32.91 10.88 -23.89
N ALA A 89 -33.94 10.07 -23.59
CA ALA A 89 -34.61 9.25 -24.62
C ALA A 89 -35.16 10.13 -25.76
N THR A 90 -35.02 9.65 -27.00
CA THR A 90 -35.41 10.29 -28.27
C THR A 90 -34.65 11.58 -28.62
N VAL A 91 -33.75 12.04 -27.76
CA VAL A 91 -32.90 13.23 -28.01
C VAL A 91 -31.48 12.79 -28.36
N ASN A 92 -30.82 12.09 -27.44
CA ASN A 92 -29.46 11.59 -27.62
C ASN A 92 -29.33 10.08 -27.35
N CYS A 93 -30.46 9.38 -27.21
CA CYS A 93 -30.50 7.96 -26.93
C CYS A 93 -31.84 7.35 -27.33
N ASN A 94 -31.83 6.13 -27.88
CA ASN A 94 -33.00 5.29 -28.05
C ASN A 94 -32.87 4.01 -27.20
N ASN A 95 -33.92 3.62 -26.51
CA ASN A 95 -34.04 2.31 -25.91
C ASN A 95 -34.31 1.27 -27.02
N VAL A 96 -33.49 0.22 -27.07
CA VAL A 96 -33.61 -0.80 -28.09
C VAL A 96 -34.42 -1.99 -27.58
N THR A 97 -35.35 -2.45 -28.39
CA THR A 97 -36.16 -3.64 -28.07
C THR A 97 -35.29 -4.87 -27.90
N GLY A 98 -35.40 -5.55 -26.79
CA GLY A 98 -34.56 -6.70 -26.44
C GLY A 98 -33.33 -6.36 -25.59
N GLY A 99 -33.10 -5.09 -25.31
CA GLY A 99 -32.01 -4.59 -24.46
C GLY A 99 -30.98 -3.76 -25.21
N GLY A 100 -30.22 -3.01 -24.46
CA GLY A 100 -29.21 -2.07 -24.96
C GLY A 100 -29.79 -0.73 -25.39
N LEU A 101 -28.88 0.17 -25.73
CA LEU A 101 -29.17 1.55 -26.11
C LEU A 101 -28.54 1.88 -27.45
N ASN A 102 -29.26 2.63 -28.29
CA ASN A 102 -28.64 3.30 -29.40
C ASN A 102 -28.32 4.74 -29.01
N ILE A 103 -27.09 5.16 -29.22
CA ILE A 103 -26.58 6.49 -28.86
C ILE A 103 -26.20 7.29 -30.10
N GLY A 104 -26.66 6.86 -31.26
CA GLY A 104 -26.47 7.50 -32.54
C GLY A 104 -25.85 6.59 -33.60
N SER A 105 -25.16 7.16 -34.54
CA SER A 105 -24.46 6.45 -35.61
C SER A 105 -23.15 7.15 -35.96
N PRO A 106 -22.11 6.41 -36.41
CA PRO A 106 -20.85 7.04 -36.78
C PRO A 106 -21.05 8.08 -37.88
N LEU A 107 -20.25 9.14 -37.85
CA LEU A 107 -20.18 10.08 -38.94
C LEU A 107 -19.56 9.39 -40.17
N THR A 108 -20.15 9.58 -41.30
CA THR A 108 -19.63 9.01 -42.60
C THR A 108 -18.44 9.77 -43.15
N THR A 109 -17.85 10.66 -42.37
CA THR A 109 -16.80 11.59 -42.81
C THR A 109 -15.40 11.03 -42.87
N GLY A 110 -15.17 9.84 -42.32
CA GLY A 110 -13.91 9.12 -42.44
C GLY A 110 -12.92 9.36 -41.29
N LEU A 111 -11.75 8.75 -41.43
CA LEU A 111 -10.71 8.74 -40.37
C LEU A 111 -10.22 10.15 -40.05
N GLY A 112 -9.92 10.37 -38.75
CA GLY A 112 -9.40 11.62 -38.25
C GLY A 112 -10.42 12.76 -38.13
N LYS A 113 -11.73 12.47 -38.19
CA LYS A 113 -12.78 13.49 -38.11
C LYS A 113 -13.64 13.30 -36.87
N GLN A 114 -13.67 14.34 -36.04
CA GLN A 114 -14.51 14.39 -34.84
C GLN A 114 -16.00 14.51 -35.18
N ASP A 115 -16.80 14.01 -34.26
CA ASP A 115 -18.23 14.32 -34.22
C ASP A 115 -18.45 15.73 -33.62
N LEU A 116 -18.62 16.70 -34.50
CA LEU A 116 -18.85 18.08 -34.10
C LEU A 116 -20.23 18.34 -33.45
N THR A 117 -21.09 17.33 -33.39
CA THR A 117 -22.36 17.42 -32.68
C THR A 117 -22.23 17.18 -31.19
N TYR A 118 -21.08 16.71 -30.73
CA TYR A 118 -20.81 16.55 -29.32
C TYR A 118 -20.72 17.91 -28.62
N VAL A 119 -21.47 18.08 -27.55
CA VAL A 119 -21.51 19.31 -26.77
C VAL A 119 -20.94 19.12 -25.36
N SER A 120 -21.34 18.04 -24.70
CA SER A 120 -20.86 17.67 -23.37
C SER A 120 -21.20 16.20 -23.05
N SER A 121 -20.67 15.68 -21.93
CA SER A 121 -21.02 14.33 -21.45
C SER A 121 -22.51 14.15 -21.14
N SER A 122 -23.22 15.23 -20.80
CA SER A 122 -24.67 15.22 -20.57
C SER A 122 -25.51 15.43 -21.85
N THR A 123 -24.89 15.95 -22.90
CA THR A 123 -25.51 16.16 -24.22
C THR A 123 -24.56 15.69 -25.32
N PRO A 124 -24.27 14.39 -25.37
CA PRO A 124 -23.39 13.85 -26.41
C PRO A 124 -24.08 13.97 -27.78
N GLY A 125 -23.29 14.17 -28.81
CA GLY A 125 -23.72 14.14 -30.20
C GLY A 125 -24.22 12.74 -30.60
N VAL A 126 -25.05 12.71 -31.64
CA VAL A 126 -25.64 11.46 -32.17
C VAL A 126 -25.06 11.06 -33.54
N GLY A 127 -23.99 11.69 -33.98
CA GLY A 127 -23.40 11.44 -35.30
C GLY A 127 -24.41 11.70 -36.42
N SER A 128 -24.69 10.68 -37.24
CA SER A 128 -25.67 10.75 -38.33
C SER A 128 -27.13 10.46 -37.90
N GLY A 129 -27.38 10.34 -36.62
CA GLY A 129 -28.73 10.18 -36.06
C GLY A 129 -28.94 8.87 -35.30
N LEU A 130 -30.04 8.81 -34.56
CA LEU A 130 -30.45 7.67 -33.77
C LEU A 130 -31.07 6.55 -34.64
N SER A 131 -30.82 5.31 -34.26
CA SER A 131 -31.34 4.10 -34.89
C SER A 131 -32.03 3.14 -33.89
N THR A 132 -32.34 1.94 -34.33
CA THR A 132 -32.91 0.86 -33.51
C THR A 132 -31.88 -0.28 -33.23
N VAL A 133 -30.62 -0.09 -33.59
CA VAL A 133 -29.55 -1.03 -33.31
C VAL A 133 -28.82 -0.57 -32.06
N ALA A 134 -28.60 -1.47 -31.09
CA ALA A 134 -27.92 -1.13 -29.86
C ALA A 134 -26.41 -0.95 -30.10
N ASP A 135 -25.88 0.24 -29.78
CA ASP A 135 -24.44 0.53 -29.82
C ASP A 135 -23.77 0.14 -28.51
N ILE A 136 -24.48 0.33 -27.40
CA ILE A 136 -24.01 0.00 -26.06
C ILE A 136 -25.06 -0.77 -25.29
N ALA A 137 -24.64 -1.50 -24.27
CA ALA A 137 -25.55 -2.15 -23.33
C ALA A 137 -24.95 -2.22 -21.93
N LEU A 138 -25.83 -2.26 -20.93
CA LEU A 138 -25.45 -2.57 -19.56
C LEU A 138 -25.32 -4.08 -19.42
N TYR A 139 -24.19 -4.56 -18.95
CA TYR A 139 -23.95 -5.97 -18.69
C TYR A 139 -23.76 -6.23 -17.19
N ASN A 140 -24.29 -7.35 -16.74
CA ASN A 140 -23.89 -7.95 -15.48
C ASN A 140 -22.75 -8.92 -15.78
N THR A 141 -21.55 -8.56 -15.34
CA THR A 141 -20.33 -9.32 -15.59
C THR A 141 -20.01 -10.24 -14.43
N THR A 142 -19.32 -11.32 -14.70
CA THR A 142 -18.79 -12.22 -13.69
C THR A 142 -17.31 -12.41 -13.96
N SER A 143 -16.50 -11.96 -13.02
CA SER A 143 -15.03 -12.02 -13.12
C SER A 143 -14.53 -13.19 -12.24
N PRO A 144 -14.06 -14.31 -12.83
CA PRO A 144 -13.44 -15.37 -12.09
C PRO A 144 -12.04 -14.97 -11.64
N LEU A 145 -11.75 -15.20 -10.37
CA LEU A 145 -10.44 -14.97 -9.77
C LEU A 145 -9.91 -16.32 -9.29
N THR A 146 -8.69 -16.66 -9.64
CA THR A 146 -8.02 -17.85 -9.14
C THR A 146 -6.68 -17.51 -8.53
N SER A 147 -6.33 -18.15 -7.44
CA SER A 147 -5.01 -18.07 -6.84
C SER A 147 -4.53 -19.48 -6.52
N ASP A 148 -3.35 -19.84 -7.00
CA ASP A 148 -2.66 -21.09 -6.72
C ASP A 148 -1.31 -20.77 -6.07
N PHE A 149 -1.29 -20.87 -4.75
CA PHE A 149 -0.15 -20.56 -3.91
C PHE A 149 0.47 -21.87 -3.43
N LYS A 150 1.78 -22.01 -3.59
CA LYS A 150 2.55 -23.14 -3.11
C LYS A 150 3.72 -22.67 -2.28
N GLN A 151 3.90 -23.29 -1.14
CA GLN A 151 4.99 -22.96 -0.23
C GLN A 151 5.83 -24.19 0.05
N TYR A 152 7.11 -24.05 -0.17
CA TYR A 152 8.11 -25.07 0.13
C TYR A 152 9.10 -24.52 1.13
N ASN A 153 9.21 -25.17 2.29
CA ASN A 153 10.17 -24.83 3.31
C ASN A 153 11.11 -26.00 3.52
N GLY A 154 12.40 -25.75 3.46
CA GLY A 154 13.43 -26.73 3.71
C GLY A 154 14.43 -26.23 4.74
N ARG A 155 14.91 -27.11 5.61
CA ARG A 155 15.99 -26.82 6.54
C ARG A 155 16.93 -28.02 6.66
N LEU A 156 18.20 -27.74 6.67
CA LEU A 156 19.26 -28.71 6.92
C LEU A 156 20.14 -28.18 8.05
N ASP A 157 20.32 -28.97 9.10
CA ASP A 157 21.22 -28.68 10.22
C ASP A 157 22.30 -29.72 10.27
N ALA A 158 23.56 -29.32 10.41
CA ALA A 158 24.71 -30.19 10.43
C ALA A 158 25.68 -29.85 11.57
N ASP A 159 25.91 -30.79 12.45
CA ASP A 159 27.05 -30.80 13.40
C ASP A 159 28.28 -31.33 12.68
N VAL A 160 28.97 -30.40 11.97
CA VAL A 160 30.14 -30.74 11.11
C VAL A 160 31.29 -31.27 11.94
N THR A 161 31.55 -30.60 13.07
CA THR A 161 32.50 -31.03 14.10
C THR A 161 31.89 -30.81 15.48
N GLY A 162 32.59 -31.18 16.55
CA GLY A 162 32.16 -30.82 17.92
C GLY A 162 32.21 -29.32 18.23
N LYS A 163 32.70 -28.48 17.30
CA LYS A 163 32.82 -27.04 17.44
C LYS A 163 32.08 -26.27 16.35
N ASP A 164 31.66 -26.96 15.31
CA ASP A 164 31.07 -26.36 14.12
C ASP A 164 29.65 -26.85 13.92
N HIS A 165 28.73 -25.92 13.95
CA HIS A 165 27.36 -26.16 13.60
C HIS A 165 26.99 -25.28 12.40
N ALA A 166 26.44 -25.89 11.34
CA ALA A 166 25.99 -25.19 10.16
C ALA A 166 24.50 -25.47 9.91
N SER A 167 23.76 -24.45 9.54
CA SER A 167 22.37 -24.61 9.11
C SER A 167 22.12 -23.89 7.79
N PHE A 168 21.29 -24.50 6.96
CA PHE A 168 20.80 -23.94 5.72
C PHE A 168 19.29 -23.98 5.77
N ALA A 169 18.63 -22.88 5.38
CA ALA A 169 17.19 -22.84 5.23
C ALA A 169 16.82 -22.24 3.89
N ILE A 170 15.78 -22.77 3.30
CA ILE A 170 15.13 -22.29 2.08
C ILE A 170 13.64 -22.09 2.33
N TYR A 171 13.13 -20.97 1.82
CA TYR A 171 11.73 -20.64 1.72
C TYR A 171 11.47 -20.27 0.27
N TRP A 172 10.60 -21.01 -0.42
CA TRP A 172 10.29 -20.79 -1.82
C TRP A 172 8.79 -20.86 -2.04
N VAL A 173 8.22 -19.75 -2.52
CA VAL A 173 6.78 -19.56 -2.60
C VAL A 173 6.39 -19.03 -3.98
N PRO A 174 6.20 -19.90 -4.96
CA PRO A 174 5.53 -19.53 -6.20
C PRO A 174 4.03 -19.31 -5.96
N ASP A 175 3.54 -18.19 -6.45
CA ASP A 175 2.12 -17.82 -6.45
C ASP A 175 1.72 -17.45 -7.88
N THR A 176 0.64 -18.01 -8.36
CA THR A 176 0.03 -17.67 -9.63
C THR A 176 -1.41 -17.26 -9.41
N LYS A 177 -1.77 -16.09 -9.91
CA LYS A 177 -3.12 -15.55 -9.85
C LYS A 177 -3.63 -15.29 -11.25
N THR A 178 -4.91 -15.52 -11.42
CA THR A 178 -5.63 -15.10 -12.61
C THR A 178 -6.66 -14.09 -12.19
N ASP A 179 -6.61 -12.93 -12.77
CA ASP A 179 -7.49 -11.79 -12.47
C ASP A 179 -8.16 -11.29 -13.74
N TYR A 180 -9.26 -10.56 -13.54
CA TYR A 180 -9.92 -9.77 -14.58
C TYR A 180 -9.85 -8.30 -14.22
N ASN A 181 -9.39 -7.48 -15.14
CA ASN A 181 -9.41 -6.04 -14.98
C ASN A 181 -10.41 -5.37 -15.93
N GLY A 182 -11.55 -5.95 -16.09
CA GLY A 182 -12.60 -5.48 -16.98
C GLY A 182 -13.71 -6.51 -17.12
N GLY A 183 -14.47 -6.41 -18.18
CA GLY A 183 -15.56 -7.34 -18.49
C GLY A 183 -15.44 -7.98 -19.86
N LEU A 184 -14.33 -7.75 -20.57
CA LEU A 184 -14.08 -8.29 -21.90
C LEU A 184 -13.25 -9.55 -21.82
N GLY A 185 -13.39 -10.42 -22.79
CA GLY A 185 -12.69 -11.71 -22.79
C GLY A 185 -11.16 -11.60 -22.81
N TYR A 186 -10.60 -10.51 -23.30
CA TYR A 186 -9.16 -10.27 -23.27
C TYR A 186 -8.65 -9.56 -22.00
N ASP A 187 -9.53 -9.16 -21.08
CA ASP A 187 -9.14 -8.53 -19.81
C ASP A 187 -8.63 -9.51 -18.76
N LEU A 188 -8.32 -10.74 -19.17
CA LEU A 188 -7.84 -11.79 -18.29
C LEU A 188 -6.32 -11.75 -18.14
N PHE A 189 -5.83 -11.76 -16.92
CA PHE A 189 -4.41 -11.73 -16.60
C PHE A 189 -3.94 -12.93 -15.82
N ASN A 190 -2.68 -13.29 -16.05
CA ASN A 190 -1.91 -14.14 -15.16
C ASN A 190 -0.84 -13.31 -14.46
N HIS A 191 -0.93 -13.28 -13.14
CA HIS A 191 0.16 -12.84 -12.29
C HIS A 191 1.00 -14.05 -11.90
N SER A 192 2.29 -13.97 -12.07
CA SER A 192 3.25 -14.93 -11.55
C SER A 192 4.19 -14.21 -10.60
N GLN A 193 4.19 -14.64 -9.36
CA GLN A 193 5.04 -14.10 -8.32
C GLN A 193 5.80 -15.22 -7.64
N ILE A 194 7.06 -15.00 -7.34
CA ILE A 194 7.89 -15.92 -6.55
C ILE A 194 8.49 -15.13 -5.40
N ASN A 195 8.25 -15.57 -4.18
CA ASN A 195 8.90 -15.07 -2.98
C ASN A 195 9.91 -16.10 -2.52
N ASP A 196 11.18 -15.70 -2.45
CA ASP A 196 12.28 -16.58 -2.11
C ASP A 196 13.07 -16.04 -0.92
N ALA A 197 13.48 -16.93 -0.04
CA ALA A 197 14.47 -16.61 0.98
C ALA A 197 15.41 -17.79 1.21
N PHE A 198 16.69 -17.48 1.27
CA PHE A 198 17.76 -18.44 1.53
C PHE A 198 18.60 -17.93 2.70
N SER A 199 18.98 -18.81 3.60
CA SER A 199 19.89 -18.45 4.68
C SER A 199 20.88 -19.55 4.96
N VAL A 200 22.12 -19.15 5.23
CA VAL A 200 23.20 -20.02 5.73
C VAL A 200 23.70 -19.42 7.02
N ILE A 201 23.80 -20.22 8.05
CA ILE A 201 24.36 -19.84 9.34
C ILE A 201 25.45 -20.84 9.68
N TRP A 202 26.61 -20.34 10.05
CA TRP A 202 27.69 -21.14 10.56
C TRP A 202 28.13 -20.63 11.93
N ASN A 203 28.02 -21.48 12.93
CA ASN A 203 28.49 -21.22 14.28
C ASN A 203 29.77 -21.99 14.55
N HIS A 204 30.81 -21.27 14.95
CA HIS A 204 32.07 -21.87 15.38
C HIS A 204 32.41 -21.55 16.84
N THR A 205 32.62 -22.57 17.63
CA THR A 205 33.01 -22.46 19.04
C THR A 205 34.51 -22.57 19.18
N PHE A 206 35.21 -21.42 19.23
CA PHE A 206 36.68 -21.39 19.47
C PHE A 206 37.03 -21.92 20.85
N SER A 207 36.27 -21.54 21.87
CA SER A 207 36.38 -21.97 23.24
C SER A 207 35.04 -21.87 23.96
N PRO A 208 34.89 -22.43 25.19
CA PRO A 208 33.66 -22.30 25.97
C PRO A 208 33.21 -20.83 26.24
N THR A 209 34.14 -19.88 26.04
CA THR A 209 33.90 -18.45 26.26
C THR A 209 34.03 -17.62 25.01
N PHE A 210 34.18 -18.22 23.82
CA PHE A 210 34.34 -17.50 22.58
C PHE A 210 33.62 -18.21 21.44
N LEU A 211 32.55 -17.61 20.95
CA LEU A 211 31.72 -18.08 19.84
C LEU A 211 31.77 -17.07 18.69
N ASN A 212 31.77 -17.56 17.47
CA ASN A 212 31.54 -16.76 16.27
C ASN A 212 30.35 -17.32 15.49
N GLU A 213 29.54 -16.42 14.98
CA GLU A 213 28.39 -16.72 14.13
C GLU A 213 28.51 -15.94 12.83
N LEU A 214 28.64 -16.67 11.72
CA LEU A 214 28.59 -16.14 10.37
C LEU A 214 27.25 -16.42 9.75
N ARG A 215 26.64 -15.40 9.12
CA ARG A 215 25.36 -15.51 8.39
C ARG A 215 25.48 -14.96 6.98
N GLY A 216 24.91 -15.69 6.04
CA GLY A 216 24.61 -15.20 4.71
C GLY A 216 23.13 -15.39 4.42
N ASN A 217 22.48 -14.40 3.85
CA ASN A 217 21.08 -14.51 3.44
C ASN A 217 20.85 -13.79 2.12
N ALA A 218 19.88 -14.32 1.38
CA ALA A 218 19.28 -13.65 0.23
C ALA A 218 17.77 -13.80 0.34
N ALA A 219 17.03 -12.70 0.24
CA ALA A 219 15.59 -12.72 0.23
C ALA A 219 15.09 -11.76 -0.83
N GLY A 220 14.10 -12.21 -1.59
CA GLY A 220 13.57 -11.39 -2.67
C GLY A 220 12.23 -11.87 -3.16
N TRP A 221 11.68 -11.11 -4.09
CA TRP A 221 10.51 -11.49 -4.84
C TRP A 221 10.67 -11.04 -6.28
N ARG A 222 10.11 -11.84 -7.18
CA ARG A 222 9.94 -11.50 -8.59
C ARG A 222 8.48 -11.53 -8.92
N TYR A 223 8.07 -10.58 -9.70
CA TYR A 223 6.69 -10.38 -10.10
C TYR A 223 6.64 -10.17 -11.61
N ASN A 224 5.77 -10.92 -12.26
CA ASN A 224 5.55 -10.82 -13.69
C ASN A 224 4.04 -10.84 -13.99
N GLU A 225 3.58 -9.87 -14.73
CA GLU A 225 2.19 -9.73 -15.16
C GLU A 225 2.09 -10.02 -16.65
N LEU A 226 1.35 -11.04 -17.02
CA LEU A 226 1.15 -11.44 -18.40
C LEU A 226 -0.34 -11.66 -18.67
N ALA A 227 -0.84 -11.18 -19.80
CA ALA A 227 -2.18 -11.55 -20.20
C ALA A 227 -2.27 -13.05 -20.44
N SER A 228 -3.31 -13.66 -19.87
CA SER A 228 -3.55 -15.09 -19.98
C SER A 228 -4.07 -15.51 -21.34
N ASN A 229 -4.73 -14.59 -22.02
CA ASN A 229 -5.20 -14.81 -23.38
C ASN A 229 -4.07 -14.50 -24.36
N PRO A 230 -3.53 -15.50 -25.09
CA PRO A 230 -2.47 -15.26 -26.08
C PRO A 230 -2.91 -14.40 -27.27
N GLN A 231 -4.21 -14.16 -27.39
CA GLN A 231 -4.80 -13.28 -28.39
C GLN A 231 -5.15 -11.91 -27.81
N ALA A 232 -4.81 -11.64 -26.55
CA ALA A 232 -5.00 -10.34 -25.96
C ALA A 232 -4.27 -9.27 -26.78
N PRO A 233 -4.80 -8.05 -26.87
CA PRO A 233 -4.28 -7.01 -27.73
C PRO A 233 -3.03 -6.35 -27.12
N TYR A 234 -2.00 -7.13 -26.87
CA TYR A 234 -0.69 -6.60 -26.55
C TYR A 234 -0.18 -5.71 -27.65
N GLY A 235 0.40 -4.60 -27.30
CA GLY A 235 0.85 -3.64 -28.27
C GLY A 235 -0.28 -2.82 -28.91
N LEU A 236 -1.54 -3.08 -28.59
CA LEU A 236 -2.61 -2.14 -28.87
C LEU A 236 -2.65 -1.07 -27.81
N PRO A 237 -2.91 0.21 -28.17
CA PRO A 237 -3.07 1.27 -27.19
C PRO A 237 -4.26 0.98 -26.28
N GLN A 238 -4.21 1.52 -25.09
CA GLN A 238 -5.37 1.55 -24.20
C GLN A 238 -6.27 2.72 -24.63
N ASP A 239 -7.55 2.44 -24.83
CA ASP A 239 -8.50 3.45 -25.27
C ASP A 239 -9.56 3.70 -24.19
N PHE A 240 -9.92 4.97 -24.03
CA PHE A 240 -11.00 5.40 -23.17
C PHE A 240 -12.02 6.21 -23.99
N VAL A 241 -13.29 5.92 -23.79
CA VAL A 241 -14.40 6.71 -24.37
C VAL A 241 -15.18 7.32 -23.23
N SER A 242 -15.19 8.63 -23.09
CA SER A 242 -15.65 9.33 -21.91
C SER A 242 -17.14 9.74 -21.93
N ALA A 243 -17.82 9.69 -23.08
CA ALA A 243 -19.15 10.28 -23.24
C ALA A 243 -20.29 9.62 -22.43
N ILE A 244 -20.10 8.39 -21.97
CA ILE A 244 -21.10 7.66 -21.18
C ILE A 244 -20.42 6.97 -20.03
N GLY A 245 -20.10 7.69 -18.97
CA GLY A 245 -19.58 7.13 -17.74
C GLY A 245 -18.33 6.26 -17.92
N SER A 246 -17.42 6.65 -18.82
CA SER A 246 -16.15 5.98 -19.07
C SER A 246 -16.28 4.51 -19.54
N ILE A 247 -16.62 4.30 -20.80
CA ILE A 247 -16.44 2.99 -21.42
C ILE A 247 -14.96 2.84 -21.71
N SER A 248 -14.30 1.91 -21.02
CA SER A 248 -12.91 1.54 -21.27
C SER A 248 -12.85 0.48 -22.36
N ILE A 249 -12.02 0.69 -23.37
CA ILE A 249 -11.74 -0.26 -24.44
C ILE A 249 -10.27 -0.63 -24.38
N GLY A 250 -9.96 -1.94 -24.47
CA GLY A 250 -8.59 -2.41 -24.42
C GLY A 250 -7.88 -2.15 -23.10
N ASN A 251 -8.65 -2.12 -22.00
CA ASN A 251 -8.06 -2.02 -20.68
C ASN A 251 -7.30 -3.30 -20.38
N LEU A 252 -5.99 -3.22 -20.48
CA LEU A 252 -5.09 -4.35 -20.26
C LEU A 252 -4.64 -4.44 -18.81
N GLY A 253 -5.26 -3.69 -17.91
CA GLY A 253 -4.91 -3.62 -16.51
C GLY A 253 -3.64 -2.85 -16.19
N PRO A 254 -3.29 -2.71 -14.93
CA PRO A 254 -2.12 -1.95 -14.52
C PRO A 254 -0.83 -2.69 -14.90
N GLY A 255 0.04 -2.03 -15.64
CA GLY A 255 1.44 -2.40 -15.73
C GLY A 255 1.79 -3.57 -16.64
N TYR A 256 1.34 -3.57 -17.85
CA TYR A 256 1.64 -4.65 -18.76
C TYR A 256 2.81 -4.47 -19.65
N PRO A 257 3.50 -5.59 -19.87
CA PRO A 257 3.81 -6.63 -18.92
C PRO A 257 4.59 -6.01 -17.77
N GLY A 258 4.22 -6.32 -16.54
CA GLY A 258 4.98 -5.87 -15.37
C GLY A 258 6.14 -6.82 -15.09
N ASP A 259 7.33 -6.31 -14.93
CA ASP A 259 8.51 -7.10 -14.52
C ASP A 259 9.25 -6.34 -13.42
N LEU A 260 9.08 -6.83 -12.20
CA LEU A 260 9.72 -6.30 -11.00
C LEU A 260 10.53 -7.40 -10.35
N ASP A 261 11.76 -7.10 -9.96
CA ASP A 261 12.66 -8.03 -9.28
C ASP A 261 13.37 -7.29 -8.15
N GLN A 262 13.10 -7.72 -6.92
CA GLN A 262 13.68 -7.11 -5.73
C GLN A 262 14.41 -8.14 -4.88
N TRP A 263 15.65 -7.85 -4.51
CA TRP A 263 16.46 -8.71 -3.66
C TRP A 263 17.17 -7.93 -2.57
N THR A 264 17.28 -8.56 -1.43
CA THR A 264 18.12 -8.13 -0.31
C THR A 264 19.16 -9.21 -0.06
N TYR A 265 20.43 -8.90 -0.27
CA TYR A 265 21.54 -9.76 0.07
C TYR A 265 22.17 -9.28 1.36
N GLY A 266 22.22 -10.16 2.37
CA GLY A 266 22.76 -9.85 3.67
C GLY A 266 23.96 -10.72 4.00
N TYR A 267 24.96 -10.13 4.59
CA TYR A 267 26.11 -10.79 5.15
C TYR A 267 26.38 -10.24 6.54
N LYS A 268 26.51 -11.09 7.55
CA LYS A 268 26.68 -10.68 8.93
C LYS A 268 27.66 -11.61 9.65
N ASP A 269 28.58 -11.04 10.42
CA ASP A 269 29.47 -11.77 11.32
C ASP A 269 29.35 -11.20 12.73
N VAL A 270 29.21 -12.07 13.71
CA VAL A 270 29.08 -11.71 15.13
C VAL A 270 30.00 -12.59 15.97
N ALA A 271 30.92 -11.99 16.66
CA ALA A 271 31.72 -12.65 17.67
C ALA A 271 31.20 -12.33 19.08
N THR A 272 31.07 -13.36 19.89
CA THR A 272 30.60 -13.25 21.28
C THR A 272 31.73 -13.75 22.20
N LYS A 273 32.15 -12.90 23.16
CA LYS A 273 33.16 -13.22 24.14
C LYS A 273 32.64 -13.07 25.56
N VAL A 274 32.67 -14.11 26.34
CA VAL A 274 32.40 -14.06 27.77
C VAL A 274 33.71 -13.88 28.54
N LEU A 275 33.77 -12.81 29.34
CA LEU A 275 34.95 -12.52 30.17
C LEU A 275 34.47 -12.21 31.60
N ARG A 276 34.58 -13.18 32.49
CA ARG A 276 34.08 -13.08 33.87
C ARG A 276 32.63 -12.71 33.94
N ALA A 277 32.30 -11.49 34.38
CA ALA A 277 30.95 -10.97 34.53
C ALA A 277 30.43 -10.19 33.29
N GLN A 278 31.21 -10.15 32.21
CA GLN A 278 30.91 -9.44 31.00
C GLN A 278 30.61 -10.39 29.84
N THR A 279 29.65 -10.07 29.01
CA THR A 279 29.38 -10.73 27.75
C THR A 279 29.44 -9.69 26.63
N MET A 280 30.58 -9.69 25.93
CA MET A 280 30.83 -8.75 24.85
C MET A 280 30.42 -9.35 23.52
N LYS A 281 29.76 -8.55 22.68
CA LYS A 281 29.43 -8.87 21.30
C LYS A 281 29.97 -7.78 20.40
N PHE A 282 30.61 -8.16 19.31
CA PHE A 282 31.03 -7.25 18.27
C PHE A 282 30.83 -7.89 16.91
N GLY A 283 30.54 -7.08 15.93
CA GLY A 283 30.26 -7.61 14.63
C GLY A 283 30.06 -6.52 13.59
N PHE A 284 29.87 -6.99 12.38
CA PHE A 284 29.52 -6.15 11.26
C PHE A 284 28.45 -6.82 10.41
N ASP A 285 27.70 -6.01 9.67
CA ASP A 285 26.75 -6.45 8.66
C ASP A 285 26.89 -5.60 7.39
N LEU A 286 26.75 -6.29 6.28
CA LEU A 286 26.69 -5.70 4.95
C LEU A 286 25.36 -6.10 4.32
N THR A 287 24.61 -5.15 3.84
CA THR A 287 23.37 -5.41 3.12
C THR A 287 23.44 -4.72 1.77
N ARG A 288 23.09 -5.45 0.72
CA ARG A 288 22.91 -4.92 -0.61
C ARG A 288 21.46 -5.08 -1.02
N LEU A 289 20.83 -3.97 -1.27
CA LEU A 289 19.51 -3.90 -1.90
C LEU A 289 19.68 -3.88 -3.42
N TYR A 290 18.80 -4.59 -4.07
CA TYR A 290 18.67 -4.64 -5.51
C TYR A 290 17.20 -4.49 -5.87
N TYR A 291 16.90 -3.59 -6.78
CA TYR A 291 15.55 -3.36 -7.26
C TYR A 291 15.58 -3.09 -8.76
N LEU A 292 15.03 -4.04 -9.50
CA LEU A 292 14.81 -3.90 -10.93
C LEU A 292 13.39 -3.41 -11.16
N ASN A 293 13.27 -2.32 -11.88
CA ASN A 293 12.01 -1.78 -12.34
C ASN A 293 12.04 -1.62 -13.86
N VAL A 294 11.08 -2.23 -14.53
CA VAL A 294 10.87 -2.07 -15.97
C VAL A 294 9.54 -1.35 -16.16
N PRO A 295 9.53 -0.02 -16.22
CA PRO A 295 8.31 0.72 -16.46
C PRO A 295 7.87 0.51 -17.91
N ILE A 296 6.85 -0.32 -18.08
CA ILE A 296 6.24 -0.56 -19.38
C ILE A 296 5.02 0.35 -19.48
N SER A 297 4.96 1.09 -20.55
CA SER A 297 3.82 1.93 -20.85
C SER A 297 3.45 1.74 -22.32
N VAL A 298 2.19 1.49 -22.56
CA VAL A 298 1.62 1.55 -23.92
C VAL A 298 0.95 2.90 -24.08
N PRO A 299 0.90 3.45 -25.30
CA PRO A 299 0.14 4.67 -25.57
C PRO A 299 -1.32 4.52 -25.16
N GLN A 300 -1.90 5.56 -24.59
CA GLN A 300 -3.29 5.62 -24.18
C GLN A 300 -3.99 6.71 -24.96
N TYR A 301 -5.10 6.38 -25.61
CA TYR A 301 -5.92 7.35 -26.32
C TYR A 301 -7.20 7.62 -25.57
N THR A 302 -7.58 8.88 -25.51
CA THR A 302 -8.87 9.29 -24.96
C THR A 302 -9.73 9.84 -26.08
N PHE A 303 -10.97 9.39 -26.15
CA PHE A 303 -11.98 9.85 -27.11
C PHE A 303 -13.16 10.45 -26.33
N TYR A 304 -13.69 11.55 -26.80
CA TYR A 304 -14.84 12.17 -26.14
C TYR A 304 -16.10 11.33 -26.26
N ASN A 305 -16.26 10.63 -27.38
CA ASN A 305 -17.45 9.84 -27.64
C ASN A 305 -17.12 8.63 -28.54
N LEU A 306 -18.07 7.75 -28.68
CA LEU A 306 -17.95 6.53 -29.47
C LEU A 306 -17.66 6.81 -30.96
N TRP A 307 -18.14 7.92 -31.49
CA TRP A 307 -17.96 8.26 -32.91
C TRP A 307 -16.56 8.77 -33.19
N ASP A 308 -15.98 9.51 -32.28
CA ASP A 308 -14.58 9.92 -32.35
C ASP A 308 -13.65 8.69 -32.28
N PHE A 309 -13.99 7.70 -31.43
CA PHE A 309 -13.30 6.42 -31.42
C PHE A 309 -13.41 5.69 -32.75
N MET A 310 -14.61 5.59 -33.33
CA MET A 310 -14.84 4.94 -34.62
C MET A 310 -14.08 5.61 -35.74
N ASN A 311 -13.82 6.90 -35.65
CA ASN A 311 -13.17 7.71 -36.69
C ASN A 311 -11.66 7.94 -36.45
N ASP A 312 -11.05 7.32 -35.43
CA ASP A 312 -9.67 7.60 -35.01
C ASP A 312 -9.41 9.10 -34.78
N ALA A 313 -10.29 9.75 -34.06
CA ALA A 313 -10.23 11.16 -33.73
C ALA A 313 -10.05 11.40 -32.22
N PRO A 314 -8.90 11.00 -31.64
CA PRO A 314 -8.68 11.10 -30.20
C PRO A 314 -8.56 12.55 -29.73
N GLU A 315 -9.04 12.80 -28.54
CA GLU A 315 -8.86 14.04 -27.80
C GLU A 315 -7.43 14.17 -27.27
N ALA A 316 -6.92 13.08 -26.72
CA ALA A 316 -5.61 13.07 -26.09
C ALA A 316 -4.89 11.73 -26.32
N GLU A 317 -3.59 11.78 -26.30
CA GLU A 317 -2.70 10.64 -26.21
C GLU A 317 -1.87 10.79 -24.93
N GLY A 318 -1.89 9.77 -24.06
CA GLY A 318 -1.14 9.68 -22.84
C GLY A 318 -0.08 8.57 -22.90
N GLY A 319 0.77 8.55 -21.90
CA GLY A 319 1.82 7.55 -21.74
C GLY A 319 3.19 8.16 -21.52
N SER A 320 4.19 7.30 -21.46
CA SER A 320 5.59 7.69 -21.34
C SER A 320 6.43 7.03 -22.43
N PHE A 321 7.60 7.59 -22.67
CA PHE A 321 8.55 7.05 -23.64
C PHE A 321 9.99 7.31 -23.18
N GLN A 322 10.91 6.55 -23.73
CA GLN A 322 12.34 6.80 -23.58
C GLN A 322 12.72 8.06 -24.36
N ALA A 323 13.11 9.09 -23.65
CA ALA A 323 13.30 10.41 -24.25
C ALA A 323 14.40 10.46 -25.32
N THR A 324 15.39 9.56 -25.26
CA THR A 324 16.53 9.53 -26.19
C THR A 324 16.32 8.61 -27.40
N THR A 325 15.41 7.64 -27.30
CA THR A 325 15.17 6.65 -28.36
C THR A 325 13.80 6.80 -29.02
N GLY A 326 12.83 7.42 -28.30
CA GLY A 326 11.45 7.52 -28.73
C GLY A 326 10.67 6.19 -28.66
N ILE A 327 11.17 5.19 -27.96
CA ILE A 327 10.47 3.92 -27.71
C ILE A 327 9.46 4.13 -26.58
N PRO A 328 8.19 3.67 -26.67
CA PRO A 328 7.22 3.74 -25.59
C PRO A 328 7.70 3.00 -24.33
N GLY A 329 7.30 3.50 -23.17
CA GLY A 329 7.76 3.02 -21.86
C GLY A 329 9.01 3.73 -21.37
N GLY A 330 9.45 3.40 -20.17
CA GLY A 330 10.70 3.89 -19.61
C GLY A 330 11.88 2.97 -19.87
N TYR A 331 13.05 3.38 -19.45
CA TYR A 331 14.20 2.49 -19.38
C TYR A 331 14.04 1.48 -18.24
N ARG A 332 14.68 0.34 -18.40
CA ARG A 332 14.93 -0.59 -17.32
C ARG A 332 15.91 0.04 -16.34
N ASN A 333 15.50 0.19 -15.07
CA ASN A 333 16.33 0.72 -14.00
C ASN A 333 16.79 -0.43 -13.09
N ASP A 334 18.10 -0.60 -12.96
CA ASP A 334 18.76 -1.58 -12.11
C ASP A 334 19.32 -0.86 -10.87
N ASN A 335 18.41 -0.58 -9.93
CA ASN A 335 18.69 0.23 -8.74
C ASN A 335 19.39 -0.59 -7.65
N ARG A 336 20.42 -0.02 -7.03
CA ARG A 336 21.27 -0.67 -6.04
C ARG A 336 21.63 0.27 -4.91
N GLU A 337 21.57 -0.27 -3.70
CA GLU A 337 22.01 0.41 -2.50
C GLU A 337 22.88 -0.52 -1.65
N ASN A 338 23.89 0.02 -0.98
CA ASN A 338 24.72 -0.71 -0.02
C ASN A 338 24.58 -0.09 1.37
N ILE A 339 24.31 -0.95 2.35
CA ILE A 339 24.19 -0.59 3.76
C ILE A 339 25.27 -1.31 4.54
N VAL A 340 25.96 -0.59 5.40
CA VAL A 340 27.06 -1.13 6.24
C VAL A 340 26.77 -0.83 7.69
N GLY A 341 26.85 -1.84 8.53
CA GLY A 341 26.73 -1.71 9.98
C GLY A 341 27.95 -2.29 10.69
N VAL A 342 28.43 -1.61 11.74
CA VAL A 342 29.45 -2.13 12.66
C VAL A 342 28.97 -1.85 14.09
N PHE A 343 29.11 -2.81 14.98
CA PHE A 343 28.63 -2.62 16.35
C PHE A 343 29.52 -3.31 17.39
N PHE A 344 29.44 -2.76 18.60
CA PHE A 344 29.96 -3.33 19.82
C PHE A 344 28.90 -3.20 20.92
N GLN A 345 28.77 -4.24 21.74
CA GLN A 345 27.89 -4.29 22.91
C GLN A 345 28.55 -5.05 24.04
N ASP A 346 28.35 -4.61 25.28
CA ASP A 346 28.73 -5.30 26.50
C ASP A 346 27.52 -5.42 27.46
N ASP A 347 27.23 -6.64 27.87
CA ASP A 347 26.30 -6.96 28.95
C ASP A 347 27.10 -7.29 30.20
N TRP A 348 27.15 -6.35 31.14
CA TRP A 348 27.95 -6.44 32.36
C TRP A 348 27.08 -6.74 33.57
N LYS A 349 27.27 -7.92 34.15
CA LYS A 349 26.65 -8.31 35.41
C LYS A 349 27.42 -7.67 36.58
N VAL A 350 27.10 -6.42 36.91
CA VAL A 350 27.79 -5.60 37.94
C VAL A 350 27.61 -6.17 39.33
N LEU A 351 26.40 -6.65 39.60
CA LEU A 351 26.02 -7.35 40.83
C LEU A 351 25.25 -8.64 40.47
N PRO A 352 25.11 -9.60 41.40
CA PRO A 352 24.30 -10.79 41.13
C PRO A 352 22.88 -10.50 40.66
N ASN A 353 22.34 -9.37 41.07
CA ASN A 353 20.97 -8.91 40.84
C ASN A 353 20.88 -7.64 39.97
N LEU A 354 22.02 -7.17 39.38
CA LEU A 354 22.05 -6.00 38.52
C LEU A 354 22.91 -6.26 37.27
N THR A 355 22.30 -6.18 36.09
CA THR A 355 22.97 -6.20 34.79
C THR A 355 22.82 -4.83 34.14
N LEU A 356 23.93 -4.29 33.64
CA LEU A 356 23.98 -3.10 32.78
C LEU A 356 24.34 -3.54 31.35
N SER A 357 23.69 -2.97 30.38
CA SER A 357 23.99 -3.18 28.97
C SER A 357 24.37 -1.84 28.33
N ALA A 358 25.47 -1.81 27.59
CA ALA A 358 25.89 -0.63 26.82
C ALA A 358 26.35 -1.08 25.43
N GLY A 359 25.96 -0.35 24.41
CA GLY A 359 26.32 -0.65 23.04
C GLY A 359 26.44 0.61 22.18
N LEU A 360 27.20 0.48 21.11
CA LEU A 360 27.30 1.50 20.07
C LEU A 360 27.25 0.80 18.70
N ARG A 361 26.37 1.30 17.84
CA ARG A 361 26.28 0.91 16.44
C ARG A 361 26.60 2.10 15.55
N TYR A 362 27.47 1.88 14.58
CA TYR A 362 27.62 2.76 13.42
C TYR A 362 26.84 2.17 12.26
N SER A 363 26.10 2.98 11.53
CA SER A 363 25.37 2.57 10.34
C SER A 363 25.61 3.55 9.20
N TYR A 364 25.90 3.03 8.02
CA TYR A 364 26.00 3.81 6.79
C TYR A 364 24.96 3.32 5.79
N PHE A 365 24.13 4.22 5.31
CA PHE A 365 23.15 3.99 4.27
C PHE A 365 23.64 4.70 3.02
N GLY A 366 24.06 3.93 2.03
CA GLY A 366 24.58 4.47 0.77
C GLY A 366 23.46 5.10 -0.07
N PRO A 367 23.81 5.99 -1.00
CA PRO A 367 22.80 6.46 -1.94
C PRO A 367 22.44 5.35 -2.92
N MET A 368 21.18 5.33 -3.34
CA MET A 368 20.77 4.47 -4.45
C MET A 368 21.40 4.96 -5.76
N THR A 369 21.83 4.02 -6.57
CA THR A 369 22.43 4.24 -7.88
C THR A 369 21.83 3.29 -8.89
N ASP A 370 21.53 3.79 -10.09
CA ASP A 370 21.19 2.93 -11.22
C ASP A 370 22.46 2.46 -11.94
N LYS A 371 22.55 1.16 -12.21
CA LYS A 371 23.71 0.53 -12.85
C LYS A 371 23.99 1.08 -14.25
N ASP A 372 22.93 1.36 -14.99
CA ASP A 372 23.02 1.74 -16.39
C ASP A 372 22.94 3.27 -16.59
N ASN A 373 22.87 4.03 -15.49
CA ASN A 373 22.83 5.50 -15.43
C ASN A 373 21.63 6.14 -16.14
N HIS A 374 20.47 5.47 -16.13
CA HIS A 374 19.25 6.01 -16.70
C HIS A 374 18.51 6.95 -15.74
N GLN A 375 18.80 6.84 -14.45
CA GLN A 375 18.17 7.64 -13.40
C GLN A 375 18.52 9.11 -13.53
N GLY A 376 17.51 9.97 -13.65
CA GLY A 376 17.68 11.43 -13.70
C GLY A 376 17.59 12.06 -12.31
N VAL A 377 18.73 12.29 -11.68
CA VAL A 377 18.80 12.87 -10.34
C VAL A 377 18.61 14.39 -10.40
N LEU A 378 17.54 14.85 -9.74
CA LEU A 378 17.16 16.26 -9.66
C LEU A 378 18.00 16.99 -8.61
N SER A 379 18.43 18.20 -8.93
CA SER A 379 18.98 19.16 -7.97
C SER A 379 18.27 20.50 -8.12
N PHE A 380 17.83 21.07 -7.01
CA PHE A 380 17.21 22.39 -6.96
C PHE A 380 18.24 23.50 -7.02
N GLY A 381 17.82 24.67 -7.50
CA GLY A 381 18.56 25.91 -7.29
C GLY A 381 18.48 26.39 -5.83
N THR A 382 18.99 27.57 -5.55
CA THR A 382 19.02 28.15 -4.20
C THR A 382 18.36 29.51 -4.15
N GLY A 383 17.65 29.81 -3.08
CA GLY A 383 17.01 31.13 -2.88
C GLY A 383 15.97 31.42 -3.96
N SER A 384 16.08 32.60 -4.59
CA SER A 384 15.21 33.02 -5.70
C SER A 384 15.27 32.12 -6.93
N ASP A 385 16.34 31.35 -7.07
CA ASP A 385 16.53 30.46 -8.23
C ASP A 385 16.10 29.03 -7.95
N LEU A 386 15.30 28.79 -6.91
CA LEU A 386 14.86 27.47 -6.48
C LEU A 386 14.39 26.60 -7.66
N LEU A 387 13.51 27.12 -8.48
CA LEU A 387 12.92 26.39 -9.62
C LEU A 387 13.69 26.65 -10.93
N THR A 388 14.14 27.86 -11.17
CA THR A 388 14.90 28.24 -12.38
C THR A 388 16.30 27.63 -12.44
N GLY A 389 16.87 27.33 -11.28
CA GLY A 389 18.17 26.67 -11.12
C GLY A 389 18.11 25.14 -11.09
N ILE A 390 16.97 24.54 -11.40
CA ILE A 390 16.84 23.08 -11.46
C ILE A 390 17.79 22.48 -12.49
N THR A 391 18.49 21.42 -12.08
CA THR A 391 19.34 20.62 -12.97
C THR A 391 19.05 19.14 -12.79
N ILE A 392 19.17 18.37 -13.87
CA ILE A 392 19.07 16.91 -13.86
C ILE A 392 20.41 16.32 -14.29
N ARG A 393 20.90 15.36 -13.53
CA ARG A 393 22.15 14.65 -13.81
C ARG A 393 21.97 13.15 -13.74
N THR A 394 22.66 12.43 -14.60
CA THR A 394 22.74 10.96 -14.59
C THR A 394 24.08 10.48 -14.06
N GLY A 395 24.18 9.20 -13.71
CA GLY A 395 25.43 8.59 -13.27
C GLY A 395 25.91 9.02 -11.89
N ILE A 396 25.05 9.62 -11.09
CA ILE A 396 25.32 10.00 -9.69
C ILE A 396 24.32 9.31 -8.78
N GLY A 397 24.65 9.22 -7.48
CA GLY A 397 23.70 8.70 -6.49
C GLY A 397 22.50 9.62 -6.29
N ALA A 398 21.34 9.04 -5.99
CA ALA A 398 20.08 9.76 -5.83
C ALA A 398 20.11 10.83 -4.73
N TRP A 399 20.99 10.68 -3.74
CA TRP A 399 21.24 11.67 -2.67
C TRP A 399 22.69 11.60 -2.17
N THR A 400 23.10 12.59 -1.38
CA THR A 400 24.35 12.55 -0.62
C THR A 400 24.08 11.94 0.75
N ALA A 401 24.69 10.77 1.01
CA ALA A 401 24.49 10.04 2.26
C ALA A 401 25.12 10.71 3.48
N GLN A 402 24.42 10.69 4.59
CA GLN A 402 24.96 11.08 5.89
C GLN A 402 25.96 10.02 6.39
N LYS A 403 27.11 10.50 6.94
CA LYS A 403 28.22 9.60 7.35
C LYS A 403 28.36 9.43 8.86
N LEU A 404 27.64 10.20 9.67
CA LEU A 404 27.80 10.22 11.14
C LEU A 404 26.58 9.63 11.84
N ASN A 405 26.25 8.37 11.51
CA ASN A 405 25.09 7.68 12.11
C ASN A 405 25.55 6.75 13.23
N PHE A 406 25.81 7.32 14.41
CA PHE A 406 26.19 6.57 15.60
C PHE A 406 24.98 6.41 16.53
N GLY A 407 24.53 5.16 16.73
CA GLY A 407 23.40 4.80 17.59
C GLY A 407 23.86 4.22 18.92
N PRO A 408 23.94 5.01 19.98
CA PRO A 408 24.18 4.50 21.32
C PRO A 408 22.96 3.76 21.87
N GLN A 409 23.21 2.74 22.66
CA GLN A 409 22.19 1.96 23.35
C GLN A 409 22.61 1.69 24.79
N PHE A 410 21.72 1.91 25.75
CA PHE A 410 21.93 1.66 27.17
C PHE A 410 20.73 0.93 27.75
N GLY A 411 20.98 0.01 28.68
CA GLY A 411 19.95 -0.71 29.38
C GLY A 411 20.37 -1.17 30.76
N PHE A 412 19.40 -1.46 31.60
CA PHE A 412 19.62 -2.10 32.88
C PHE A 412 18.49 -3.08 33.21
N ASN A 413 18.84 -4.10 34.00
CA ASN A 413 17.93 -5.05 34.58
C ASN A 413 18.31 -5.24 36.05
N TRP A 414 17.42 -4.90 36.95
CA TRP A 414 17.66 -4.88 38.41
C TRP A 414 16.57 -5.61 39.20
N SER A 415 16.97 -6.58 40.01
CA SER A 415 16.09 -7.28 40.95
C SER A 415 16.53 -7.02 42.38
N PRO A 416 15.95 -6.01 43.06
CA PRO A 416 16.39 -5.60 44.41
C PRO A 416 16.26 -6.71 45.45
N ASP A 417 17.29 -6.94 46.26
CA ASP A 417 17.36 -8.01 47.28
C ASP A 417 16.23 -7.93 48.33
N GLY A 418 15.81 -6.73 48.68
CA GLY A 418 14.73 -6.51 49.67
C GLY A 418 13.37 -7.12 49.31
N PHE A 419 13.17 -7.45 48.04
CA PHE A 419 11.93 -8.03 47.49
C PHE A 419 11.99 -9.53 47.27
N LYS A 420 13.05 -10.21 47.64
CA LYS A 420 13.21 -11.66 47.55
C LYS A 420 12.97 -12.17 46.11
N ASN A 421 13.55 -11.50 45.11
CA ASN A 421 13.40 -11.74 43.67
C ASN A 421 11.95 -11.61 43.13
N LYS A 422 11.05 -10.99 43.89
CA LYS A 422 9.68 -10.74 43.39
C LYS A 422 9.54 -9.48 42.57
N LEU A 423 10.47 -8.56 42.65
CA LEU A 423 10.49 -7.30 41.93
C LEU A 423 11.60 -7.31 40.86
N VAL A 424 11.25 -6.97 39.64
CA VAL A 424 12.19 -6.71 38.55
C VAL A 424 11.90 -5.33 38.00
N VAL A 425 12.95 -4.51 37.90
CA VAL A 425 12.91 -3.20 37.23
C VAL A 425 13.83 -3.23 36.06
N ARG A 426 13.31 -2.90 34.88
CA ARG A 426 14.06 -2.85 33.61
C ARG A 426 13.90 -1.49 32.96
N GLY A 427 14.93 -1.01 32.34
CA GLY A 427 14.85 0.21 31.57
C GLY A 427 15.92 0.28 30.50
N GLY A 428 15.68 1.12 29.51
CA GLY A 428 16.61 1.29 28.42
C GLY A 428 16.37 2.54 27.61
N PHE A 429 17.41 2.94 26.91
CA PHE A 429 17.43 3.98 25.89
C PHE A 429 18.22 3.46 24.68
N GLY A 430 17.74 3.75 23.50
CA GLY A 430 18.45 3.43 22.26
C GLY A 430 18.12 4.42 21.15
N LEU A 431 19.12 4.69 20.32
CA LEU A 431 18.98 5.47 19.11
C LEU A 431 19.25 4.54 17.93
N ASN A 432 18.29 4.43 17.03
CA ASN A 432 18.36 3.59 15.84
C ASN A 432 18.19 4.44 14.59
N TYR A 433 19.10 4.28 13.64
CA TYR A 433 19.00 4.85 12.32
C TYR A 433 18.30 3.91 11.36
N ASN A 434 17.52 4.47 10.46
CA ASN A 434 16.81 3.74 9.41
C ASN A 434 17.21 4.28 8.03
N GLY A 435 17.39 3.38 7.08
CA GLY A 435 17.61 3.74 5.67
C GLY A 435 16.30 4.08 4.97
N GLU A 436 16.42 4.78 3.86
CA GLU A 436 15.27 5.12 3.04
C GLU A 436 14.65 3.87 2.41
N GLN A 437 13.33 3.88 2.25
CA GLN A 437 12.63 2.83 1.52
C GLN A 437 12.96 2.93 0.03
N ILE A 438 13.29 1.80 -0.59
CA ILE A 438 13.65 1.75 -2.01
C ILE A 438 12.52 2.27 -2.91
N ALA A 439 11.27 2.14 -2.48
CA ALA A 439 10.11 2.67 -3.19
C ALA A 439 10.10 4.21 -3.29
N ASN A 440 10.64 4.92 -2.30
CA ASN A 440 10.82 6.38 -2.36
C ASN A 440 12.08 6.75 -3.15
N ALA A 441 13.11 5.94 -2.99
CA ALA A 441 14.41 6.15 -3.58
C ALA A 441 14.40 6.03 -5.12
N ASN A 442 13.42 5.34 -5.72
CA ASN A 442 13.28 5.21 -7.17
C ASN A 442 12.57 6.41 -7.85
N ALA A 443 12.17 7.43 -7.10
CA ALA A 443 11.53 8.61 -7.68
C ALA A 443 12.28 9.23 -8.89
N PRO A 444 13.64 9.31 -8.90
CA PRO A 444 14.38 9.77 -10.06
C PRO A 444 14.31 8.90 -11.32
N ASP A 445 13.81 7.67 -11.24
CA ASP A 445 13.68 6.76 -12.41
C ASP A 445 12.68 7.30 -13.44
N GLY A 446 11.69 8.08 -12.99
CA GLY A 446 10.71 8.74 -13.85
C GLY A 446 11.18 10.03 -14.51
N ASN A 447 12.40 10.48 -14.26
CA ASN A 447 12.89 11.74 -14.79
C ASN A 447 13.59 11.60 -16.15
N PRO A 448 13.64 12.69 -16.96
CA PRO A 448 14.56 12.76 -18.09
C PRO A 448 16.04 12.54 -17.67
N PRO A 449 16.90 12.01 -18.55
CA PRO A 449 16.63 11.55 -19.92
C PRO A 449 16.07 10.11 -19.98
N GLY A 450 15.90 9.43 -18.85
CA GLY A 450 15.40 8.06 -18.78
C GLY A 450 13.96 7.96 -19.31
N THR A 451 13.08 8.77 -18.76
CA THR A 451 11.66 8.74 -19.12
C THR A 451 11.16 10.16 -19.38
N SER A 452 10.24 10.30 -20.31
CA SER A 452 9.52 11.55 -20.58
C SER A 452 8.06 11.24 -20.90
N GLY A 453 7.18 12.14 -20.51
CA GLY A 453 5.78 12.07 -20.92
C GLY A 453 5.60 12.36 -22.40
N ILE A 454 4.60 11.76 -23.03
CA ILE A 454 4.24 12.05 -24.42
C ILE A 454 3.90 13.55 -24.52
N PRO A 455 4.55 14.32 -25.39
CA PRO A 455 4.28 15.73 -25.56
C PRO A 455 2.96 15.92 -26.30
N GLY A 456 1.85 15.67 -25.64
CA GLY A 456 0.51 15.80 -26.18
C GLY A 456 -0.31 16.75 -25.33
N GLY A 457 -0.87 17.78 -25.94
CA GLY A 457 -1.97 18.50 -25.31
C GLY A 457 -3.26 17.71 -25.45
N SER A 458 -4.23 17.90 -24.56
CA SER A 458 -5.60 17.51 -24.86
C SER A 458 -6.16 18.44 -25.94
N GLY A 459 -6.71 17.86 -26.99
CA GLY A 459 -7.35 18.64 -28.06
C GLY A 459 -8.66 19.31 -27.59
N GLY A 460 -9.35 18.69 -26.65
CA GLY A 460 -10.65 19.14 -26.20
C GLY A 460 -11.82 18.75 -27.13
N PRO A 461 -13.06 18.91 -26.66
CA PRO A 461 -14.22 18.65 -27.48
C PRO A 461 -14.17 19.50 -28.75
N ASN A 462 -14.45 18.91 -29.88
CA ASN A 462 -14.37 19.54 -31.20
C ASN A 462 -12.94 19.93 -31.65
N ASN A 463 -11.91 19.34 -31.07
CA ASN A 463 -10.54 19.57 -31.49
C ASN A 463 -9.72 18.31 -31.35
N ILE A 464 -9.39 17.66 -32.45
CA ILE A 464 -8.53 16.46 -32.45
C ILE A 464 -7.14 16.84 -31.92
N ASN A 465 -6.56 15.98 -31.09
CA ASN A 465 -5.16 16.12 -30.74
C ASN A 465 -4.29 15.91 -32.00
N PRO A 466 -3.64 16.95 -32.52
CA PRO A 466 -2.84 16.83 -33.74
C PRO A 466 -1.52 16.07 -33.53
N ASN A 467 -1.18 15.73 -32.31
CA ASN A 467 0.12 15.23 -31.90
C ASN A 467 0.09 13.73 -31.60
N ILE A 468 -0.71 12.93 -32.32
CA ILE A 468 -0.62 11.48 -32.21
C ILE A 468 0.76 11.03 -32.65
N ILE A 469 1.54 10.54 -31.67
CA ILE A 469 2.94 10.13 -31.88
C ILE A 469 3.02 8.68 -32.28
N TYR A 470 2.21 7.84 -31.65
CA TYR A 470 2.24 6.40 -31.86
C TYR A 470 0.96 5.90 -32.56
N ALA A 471 1.12 5.31 -33.73
CA ALA A 471 0.01 4.63 -34.37
C ALA A 471 -0.28 3.29 -33.69
N VAL A 472 -1.48 2.78 -33.88
CA VAL A 472 -1.87 1.46 -33.41
C VAL A 472 -0.96 0.38 -33.98
N SER A 473 -0.38 -0.44 -33.13
CA SER A 473 0.43 -1.57 -33.55
C SER A 473 -0.42 -2.64 -34.21
N SER A 474 0.05 -3.16 -35.31
CA SER A 474 -0.57 -4.32 -36.01
C SER A 474 -0.15 -5.66 -35.42
N SER A 475 0.83 -5.69 -34.52
CA SER A 475 1.34 -6.90 -33.88
C SER A 475 0.72 -7.12 -32.51
N PRO A 476 -0.21 -8.07 -32.35
CA PRO A 476 -0.89 -8.30 -31.09
C PRO A 476 -0.03 -9.00 -30.03
N HIS A 477 1.17 -9.48 -30.39
CA HIS A 477 2.05 -10.24 -29.49
C HIS A 477 3.35 -9.52 -29.17
N ASP A 478 3.51 -8.31 -29.63
CA ASP A 478 4.71 -7.53 -29.41
C ASP A 478 4.48 -6.60 -28.23
N TYR A 479 4.91 -6.99 -27.05
CA TYR A 479 4.81 -6.21 -25.82
C TYR A 479 5.53 -4.86 -25.92
N TYR A 480 6.52 -4.78 -26.79
CA TYR A 480 7.35 -3.61 -27.03
C TYR A 480 7.20 -3.13 -28.48
N GLY A 481 6.10 -3.51 -29.12
CA GLY A 481 5.90 -3.48 -30.56
C GLY A 481 5.68 -2.11 -31.18
N TYR A 482 5.81 -1.06 -30.42
CA TYR A 482 5.82 0.28 -30.96
C TYR A 482 7.24 0.60 -31.43
N PRO A 483 7.46 0.83 -32.73
CA PRO A 483 8.77 1.23 -33.19
C PRO A 483 9.16 2.58 -32.59
N ALA A 484 10.47 2.78 -32.45
CA ALA A 484 10.98 4.08 -32.05
C ALA A 484 10.43 5.18 -32.97
N ASN A 485 9.84 6.21 -32.39
CA ASN A 485 9.35 7.35 -33.15
C ASN A 485 10.31 8.54 -33.00
N PRO A 486 10.95 8.99 -34.11
CA PRO A 486 11.90 10.09 -34.05
C PRO A 486 11.25 11.42 -33.61
N HIS A 487 9.94 11.57 -33.74
CA HIS A 487 9.23 12.77 -33.25
C HIS A 487 9.06 12.80 -31.73
N ALA A 488 9.21 11.68 -31.06
CA ALA A 488 9.19 11.57 -29.61
C ALA A 488 10.57 11.84 -28.99
N ILE A 489 11.66 11.85 -29.79
CA ILE A 489 13.00 12.12 -29.26
C ILE A 489 13.07 13.54 -28.73
N THR A 490 13.45 13.63 -27.47
CA THR A 490 13.55 14.90 -26.74
C THR A 490 14.99 15.41 -26.76
N THR A 491 15.17 16.67 -27.07
CA THR A 491 16.46 17.38 -26.93
C THR A 491 16.55 18.03 -25.55
N PHE A 492 17.77 18.02 -24.99
CA PHE A 492 18.01 18.53 -23.63
C PHE A 492 18.96 19.72 -23.67
N ASN A 493 18.73 20.69 -22.78
CA ASN A 493 19.64 21.79 -22.55
C ASN A 493 20.82 21.39 -21.62
N SER A 494 21.71 22.31 -21.34
CA SER A 494 22.85 22.05 -20.45
C SER A 494 22.48 21.75 -18.99
N ALA A 495 21.26 22.06 -18.58
CA ALA A 495 20.72 21.70 -17.28
C ALA A 495 20.10 20.30 -17.24
N GLY A 496 20.06 19.59 -18.37
CA GLY A 496 19.41 18.27 -18.48
C GLY A 496 17.87 18.34 -18.59
N LEU A 497 17.30 19.53 -18.77
CA LEU A 497 15.86 19.73 -18.95
C LEU A 497 15.48 19.67 -20.44
N PRO A 498 14.28 19.18 -20.77
CA PRO A 498 13.76 19.22 -22.14
C PRO A 498 13.77 20.65 -22.70
N THR A 499 14.12 20.82 -23.97
CA THR A 499 14.14 22.13 -24.63
C THR A 499 12.76 22.61 -25.08
N ALA A 500 11.77 21.75 -25.05
CA ALA A 500 10.39 22.06 -25.40
C ALA A 500 9.42 21.27 -24.49
N GLY A 501 8.27 21.90 -24.19
CA GLY A 501 7.30 21.34 -23.26
C GLY A 501 7.73 21.49 -21.79
N GLY A 502 6.78 21.32 -20.88
CA GLY A 502 7.07 21.30 -19.46
C GLY A 502 7.28 19.85 -18.97
N ALA A 503 8.35 19.60 -18.24
CA ALA A 503 8.58 18.29 -17.63
C ALA A 503 7.93 18.19 -16.24
N ASN A 504 7.28 17.08 -15.96
CA ASN A 504 6.95 16.68 -14.59
C ASN A 504 8.14 15.92 -14.02
N LEU A 505 8.67 16.40 -12.91
CA LEU A 505 9.89 15.90 -12.31
C LEU A 505 9.61 15.32 -10.92
N ASN A 506 10.41 14.32 -10.55
CA ASN A 506 10.38 13.73 -9.22
C ASN A 506 11.78 13.82 -8.60
N GLY A 507 11.87 14.32 -7.37
CA GLY A 507 13.13 14.57 -6.71
C GLY A 507 13.22 13.95 -5.32
N LEU A 508 14.45 13.82 -4.87
CA LEU A 508 14.80 13.55 -3.48
C LEU A 508 15.62 14.72 -2.96
N PRO A 509 15.65 14.98 -1.64
CA PRO A 509 16.55 15.98 -1.09
C PRO A 509 17.98 15.65 -1.46
N GLY A 510 18.70 16.61 -2.06
CA GLY A 510 20.11 16.40 -2.48
C GLY A 510 21.03 16.04 -1.31
N HIS A 511 20.73 16.54 -0.11
CA HIS A 511 21.26 16.06 1.15
C HIS A 511 20.12 15.50 1.98
N MET A 512 20.12 14.21 2.17
CA MET A 512 19.08 13.50 2.92
C MET A 512 19.66 13.07 4.27
N PRO A 513 19.31 13.76 5.37
CA PRO A 513 19.68 13.29 6.70
C PRO A 513 19.01 11.96 6.98
N THR A 514 19.78 11.03 7.52
CA THR A 514 19.27 9.70 7.83
C THR A 514 18.18 9.79 8.91
N GLU A 515 17.06 9.18 8.66
CA GLU A 515 15.99 9.03 9.65
C GLU A 515 16.50 8.29 10.89
N TYR A 516 16.04 8.71 12.06
CA TYR A 516 16.34 7.99 13.29
C TYR A 516 15.18 8.01 14.28
N THR A 517 15.19 7.00 15.15
CA THR A 517 14.23 6.89 16.23
C THR A 517 14.96 6.73 17.56
N GLU A 518 14.61 7.54 18.52
CA GLU A 518 14.97 7.39 19.91
C GLU A 518 13.91 6.53 20.60
N HIS A 519 14.34 5.48 21.29
CA HIS A 519 13.47 4.61 22.07
C HIS A 519 13.89 4.65 23.54
N PHE A 520 12.93 4.77 24.43
CA PHE A 520 13.17 4.71 25.87
C PHE A 520 12.04 3.96 26.56
N SER A 521 12.41 3.19 27.58
CA SER A 521 11.46 2.37 28.33
C SER A 521 11.85 2.25 29.79
N LEU A 522 10.83 2.10 30.61
CA LEU A 522 10.94 1.69 32.00
C LEU A 522 9.81 0.72 32.33
N ASP A 523 10.14 -0.45 32.81
CA ASP A 523 9.18 -1.50 33.15
C ASP A 523 9.43 -2.01 34.57
N VAL A 524 8.36 -2.20 35.31
CA VAL A 524 8.35 -2.74 36.69
C VAL A 524 7.46 -3.96 36.68
N GLU A 525 8.01 -5.10 37.03
CA GLU A 525 7.32 -6.38 37.15
C GLU A 525 7.36 -6.87 38.58
N TYR A 526 6.21 -7.28 39.14
CA TYR A 526 6.09 -7.76 40.49
C TYR A 526 5.33 -9.08 40.61
N ASP A 527 5.96 -10.08 41.23
CA ASP A 527 5.33 -11.36 41.51
C ASP A 527 4.43 -11.22 42.76
N LEU A 528 3.11 -11.22 42.53
CA LEU A 528 2.08 -11.18 43.57
C LEU A 528 1.93 -12.50 44.32
N GLY A 529 2.60 -13.55 43.87
CA GLY A 529 2.41 -14.91 44.37
C GLY A 529 1.25 -15.66 43.69
N HIS A 530 1.08 -16.95 43.96
CA HIS A 530 0.06 -17.79 43.38
C HIS A 530 0.08 -17.79 41.82
N SER A 531 1.27 -17.74 41.24
CA SER A 531 1.49 -17.64 39.78
C SER A 531 0.92 -16.36 39.13
N LEU A 532 0.69 -15.30 39.90
CA LEU A 532 0.17 -14.03 39.44
C LEU A 532 1.27 -12.99 39.36
N ILE A 533 1.48 -12.40 38.19
CA ILE A 533 2.48 -11.37 37.92
C ILE A 533 1.78 -10.11 37.44
N ALA A 534 2.12 -8.98 38.04
CA ALA A 534 1.69 -7.67 37.58
C ALA A 534 2.86 -6.93 36.96
N ASN A 535 2.62 -6.22 35.88
CA ASN A 535 3.59 -5.33 35.25
C ASN A 535 3.00 -3.94 35.01
N LEU A 536 3.86 -2.95 35.15
CA LEU A 536 3.59 -1.56 34.78
C LEU A 536 4.79 -1.01 34.04
N GLY A 537 4.57 -0.62 32.78
CA GLY A 537 5.62 -0.14 31.90
C GLY A 537 5.30 1.21 31.28
N TYR A 538 6.32 1.96 30.99
CA TYR A 538 6.28 3.11 30.12
C TYR A 538 7.21 2.89 28.94
N VAL A 539 6.71 3.16 27.72
CA VAL A 539 7.49 3.09 26.49
C VAL A 539 7.29 4.39 25.72
N GLY A 540 8.39 5.00 25.30
CA GLY A 540 8.37 6.18 24.47
C GLY A 540 9.23 6.04 23.24
N GLY A 541 8.86 6.75 22.17
CA GLY A 541 9.64 6.82 20.94
C GLY A 541 9.52 8.20 20.30
N LEU A 542 10.63 8.70 19.75
CA LEU A 542 10.71 9.97 19.03
C LEU A 542 11.34 9.72 17.65
N GLY A 543 10.59 9.94 16.58
CA GLY A 543 11.12 9.90 15.21
C GLY A 543 11.59 11.27 14.77
N ARG A 544 12.69 11.31 14.02
CA ARG A 544 13.31 12.51 13.49
C ARG A 544 13.77 12.28 12.06
N HIS A 545 13.80 13.37 11.30
CA HIS A 545 14.14 13.38 9.88
C HIS A 545 13.24 12.50 9.03
N LEU A 546 11.97 12.31 9.45
CA LEU A 546 11.00 11.52 8.71
C LEU A 546 10.67 12.20 7.38
N LEU A 547 10.52 11.40 6.34
CA LEU A 547 10.16 11.90 5.02
C LEU A 547 8.68 12.25 4.93
N TYR A 548 8.41 13.25 4.10
CA TYR A 548 7.05 13.61 3.65
C TYR A 548 7.11 14.14 2.23
N ASP A 549 6.07 13.86 1.45
CA ASP A 549 5.96 14.26 0.05
C ASP A 549 5.34 15.67 -0.08
N TYR A 550 5.88 16.52 -0.96
CA TYR A 550 5.29 17.82 -1.28
C TYR A 550 5.60 18.25 -2.71
N ASP A 551 4.86 19.23 -3.21
CA ASP A 551 5.09 19.85 -4.51
C ASP A 551 6.01 21.08 -4.37
N ALA A 552 7.22 20.97 -4.92
CA ALA A 552 8.20 22.07 -4.85
C ALA A 552 7.81 23.26 -5.75
N THR A 553 6.99 23.03 -6.79
CA THR A 553 6.49 24.11 -7.64
C THR A 553 5.55 25.00 -6.83
N ALA A 554 4.61 24.40 -6.10
CA ALA A 554 3.71 25.12 -5.21
C ALA A 554 4.47 25.85 -4.10
N LEU A 555 5.50 25.21 -3.50
CA LEU A 555 6.37 25.88 -2.53
C LEU A 555 7.09 27.08 -3.14
N GLY A 556 7.61 26.94 -4.36
CA GLY A 556 8.27 28.02 -5.08
C GLY A 556 7.34 29.23 -5.29
N ASP A 557 6.10 28.97 -5.70
CA ASP A 557 5.09 30.01 -5.87
C ASP A 557 4.79 30.75 -4.55
N ILE A 558 4.60 30.01 -3.47
CA ILE A 558 4.36 30.58 -2.13
C ILE A 558 5.54 31.45 -1.68
N GLN A 559 6.76 31.06 -2.01
CA GLN A 559 7.97 31.80 -1.70
C GLN A 559 8.25 32.94 -2.69
N GLY A 560 7.43 33.08 -3.75
CA GLY A 560 7.64 34.06 -4.79
C GLY A 560 8.84 33.77 -5.69
N ALA A 561 9.28 32.49 -5.78
CA ALA A 561 10.35 32.09 -6.67
C ALA A 561 9.87 32.08 -8.13
N PRO A 562 10.66 32.58 -9.09
CA PRO A 562 10.29 32.52 -10.49
C PRO A 562 10.09 31.10 -10.98
N GLN A 563 9.00 30.87 -11.71
CA GLN A 563 8.70 29.58 -12.32
C GLN A 563 9.67 29.26 -13.46
N ASN A 564 9.96 27.97 -13.63
CA ASN A 564 10.76 27.49 -14.74
C ASN A 564 9.81 27.05 -15.88
N PRO A 565 9.84 27.72 -17.06
CA PRO A 565 8.92 27.39 -18.16
C PRO A 565 9.14 25.99 -18.75
N LEU A 566 10.25 25.33 -18.42
CA LEU A 566 10.56 23.96 -18.87
C LEU A 566 10.12 22.90 -17.86
N VAL A 567 9.49 23.31 -16.74
CA VAL A 567 9.04 22.43 -15.66
C VAL A 567 7.57 22.67 -15.39
N SER A 568 6.74 21.65 -15.52
CA SER A 568 5.30 21.71 -15.26
C SER A 568 4.95 21.43 -13.80
N GLY A 569 5.73 20.59 -13.13
CA GLY A 569 5.55 20.27 -11.73
C GLY A 569 6.76 19.52 -11.18
N VAL A 570 6.99 19.62 -9.87
CA VAL A 570 8.07 18.91 -9.18
C VAL A 570 7.55 18.29 -7.89
N GLY A 571 7.27 16.97 -7.93
CA GLY A 571 7.08 16.19 -6.71
C GLY A 571 8.42 15.94 -6.02
N THR A 572 8.52 16.15 -4.72
CA THR A 572 9.75 15.90 -3.96
C THR A 572 9.46 15.57 -2.51
N PHE A 573 10.50 15.18 -1.78
CA PHE A 573 10.40 14.86 -0.37
C PHE A 573 11.12 15.89 0.50
N GLY A 574 10.51 16.23 1.63
CA GLY A 574 11.16 16.90 2.74
C GLY A 574 11.60 15.87 3.79
N SER A 575 12.58 16.22 4.61
CA SER A 575 13.14 15.36 5.66
C SER A 575 13.13 16.00 7.05
N SER A 576 12.22 16.95 7.28
CA SER A 576 12.06 17.60 8.59
C SER A 576 10.89 17.06 9.42
N GLY A 577 10.26 16.00 8.95
CA GLY A 577 9.18 15.33 9.65
C GLY A 577 9.61 14.77 11.00
N LYS A 578 8.68 14.72 11.92
CA LYS A 578 8.90 14.23 13.29
C LYS A 578 7.71 13.41 13.79
N SER A 579 7.98 12.50 14.70
CA SER A 579 6.94 11.77 15.42
C SER A 579 7.25 11.66 16.91
N SER A 580 6.23 11.44 17.69
CA SER A 580 6.35 11.05 19.09
C SER A 580 5.27 10.03 19.45
N ASN A 581 5.67 8.99 20.16
CA ASN A 581 4.75 7.99 20.67
C ASN A 581 5.07 7.77 22.16
N ASN A 582 4.06 7.89 23.01
CA ASN A 582 4.20 7.67 24.44
C ASN A 582 3.10 6.73 24.90
N MET A 583 3.46 5.67 25.61
CA MET A 583 2.48 4.70 26.08
C MET A 583 2.79 4.18 27.48
N MET A 584 1.74 4.03 28.27
CA MET A 584 1.73 3.28 29.50
C MET A 584 1.13 1.89 29.23
N LEU A 585 1.79 0.87 29.72
CA LEU A 585 1.39 -0.52 29.64
C LEU A 585 1.12 -1.03 31.06
N ALA A 586 -0.05 -1.59 31.30
CA ALA A 586 -0.36 -2.25 32.58
C ALA A 586 -0.87 -3.66 32.29
N GLY A 587 -0.27 -4.64 32.90
CA GLY A 587 -0.59 -6.03 32.66
C GLY A 587 -0.76 -6.85 33.93
N LEU A 588 -1.63 -7.83 33.87
CA LEU A 588 -1.82 -8.84 34.88
C LEU A 588 -1.83 -10.21 34.23
N LYS A 589 -0.85 -11.04 34.57
CA LYS A 589 -0.66 -12.36 33.99
C LYS A 589 -0.75 -13.44 35.06
N HIS A 590 -1.63 -14.42 34.83
CA HIS A 590 -1.67 -15.65 35.61
C HIS A 590 -0.97 -16.74 34.80
N GLN A 591 0.17 -17.22 35.30
CA GLN A 591 0.90 -18.33 34.66
C GLN A 591 0.17 -19.65 34.89
N PHE A 592 0.42 -20.59 34.00
CA PHE A 592 -0.24 -21.90 34.05
C PHE A 592 -0.18 -22.54 35.44
N SER A 593 -1.34 -22.65 36.10
CA SER A 593 -1.53 -23.51 37.26
C SER A 593 -2.34 -24.73 36.81
N HIS A 594 -1.65 -25.77 36.41
CA HIS A 594 -2.22 -27.06 35.95
C HIS A 594 -3.22 -27.02 34.79
N THR A 595 -4.16 -26.06 34.74
CA THR A 595 -5.27 -26.06 33.78
C THR A 595 -5.60 -24.70 33.19
N PHE A 596 -5.06 -23.61 33.74
CA PHE A 596 -5.49 -22.26 33.36
C PHE A 596 -4.33 -21.27 33.25
N SER A 597 -4.32 -20.53 32.15
CA SER A 597 -3.44 -19.36 31.93
C SER A 597 -4.26 -18.22 31.36
N ALA A 598 -4.09 -17.02 31.89
CA ALA A 598 -4.74 -15.84 31.36
C ALA A 598 -3.86 -14.61 31.53
N GLU A 599 -4.02 -13.64 30.63
CA GLU A 599 -3.35 -12.37 30.69
C GLU A 599 -4.32 -11.25 30.31
N ALA A 600 -4.32 -10.18 31.11
CA ALA A 600 -5.04 -8.95 30.83
C ALA A 600 -4.04 -7.81 30.63
N GLN A 601 -4.17 -7.07 29.55
CA GLN A 601 -3.30 -5.96 29.19
C GLN A 601 -4.12 -4.70 28.94
N PHE A 602 -3.70 -3.60 29.54
CA PHE A 602 -4.23 -2.27 29.28
C PHE A 602 -3.11 -1.38 28.73
N THR A 603 -3.37 -0.71 27.62
CA THR A 603 -2.47 0.26 27.03
C THR A 603 -3.17 1.62 27.00
N TRP A 604 -2.48 2.63 27.50
CA TRP A 604 -2.86 4.02 27.30
C TRP A 604 -1.74 4.71 26.54
N ALA A 605 -2.05 5.11 25.29
CA ALA A 605 -1.06 5.61 24.34
C ALA A 605 -1.49 6.92 23.71
N HIS A 606 -0.51 7.67 23.22
CA HIS A 606 -0.73 8.82 22.37
C HIS A 606 0.41 8.92 21.37
N SER A 607 0.06 8.84 20.08
CA SER A 607 0.97 8.96 18.95
C SER A 607 0.67 10.22 18.16
N MET A 608 1.71 10.99 17.88
CA MET A 608 1.66 12.22 17.10
C MET A 608 2.73 12.19 16.03
N ASP A 609 2.45 12.71 14.87
CA ASP A 609 3.40 12.84 13.78
C ASP A 609 3.10 14.03 12.87
N THR A 610 4.07 14.38 12.04
CA THR A 610 3.90 15.36 10.98
C THR A 610 3.09 14.75 9.82
N ASN A 611 3.33 13.46 9.56
CA ASN A 611 2.73 12.71 8.48
C ASN A 611 2.74 11.22 8.84
N SER A 612 1.59 10.56 8.76
CA SER A 612 1.47 9.15 9.14
C SER A 612 1.96 8.18 8.06
N GLY A 613 2.35 8.66 6.90
CA GLY A 613 2.95 7.88 5.82
C GLY A 613 3.76 8.75 4.87
N PRO A 614 4.83 8.25 4.26
CA PRO A 614 5.74 9.05 3.44
C PRO A 614 5.09 9.62 2.17
N TYR A 615 4.03 8.97 1.69
CA TYR A 615 3.29 9.38 0.47
C TYR A 615 2.01 10.18 0.76
N SER A 616 1.76 10.53 2.00
CA SER A 616 0.58 11.34 2.33
C SER A 616 0.86 12.79 1.96
N ARG A 617 0.17 13.30 0.95
CA ARG A 617 0.20 14.70 0.53
C ARG A 617 -0.85 15.49 1.28
N ASP A 618 -0.47 16.14 2.34
CA ASP A 618 -1.29 17.17 2.98
C ASP A 618 -0.92 18.54 2.37
N ALA A 619 -1.90 19.40 2.21
CA ALA A 619 -1.72 20.75 1.66
C ALA A 619 -0.68 21.60 2.41
N TYR A 620 -0.36 21.23 3.62
CA TYR A 620 0.53 21.98 4.51
C TYR A 620 1.90 21.33 4.71
N LEU A 621 2.25 20.28 3.96
CA LEU A 621 3.52 19.57 4.17
C LEU A 621 4.77 20.39 3.89
N TYR A 622 4.68 21.45 3.07
CA TYR A 622 5.76 22.46 2.96
C TYR A 622 5.90 23.34 4.21
N HIS A 623 4.93 23.28 5.15
CA HIS A 623 5.01 23.80 6.51
C HIS A 623 4.73 22.67 7.51
N PRO A 624 5.69 21.77 7.75
CA PRO A 624 5.47 20.55 8.53
C PRO A 624 4.91 20.75 9.93
N ASP A 625 5.21 21.88 10.56
CA ASP A 625 4.68 22.21 11.89
C ASP A 625 3.17 22.42 11.91
N TYR A 626 2.56 22.79 10.76
CA TYR A 626 1.11 22.92 10.65
C TYR A 626 0.40 21.57 10.58
N THR A 627 1.10 20.51 10.20
CA THR A 627 0.55 19.17 10.07
C THR A 627 0.85 18.29 11.27
N TYR A 628 1.73 18.73 12.18
CA TYR A 628 2.03 17.97 13.38
C TYR A 628 0.79 17.82 14.25
N GLY A 629 0.26 16.62 14.34
CA GLY A 629 -0.97 16.32 15.04
C GLY A 629 -1.07 14.84 15.39
N ARG A 630 -2.23 14.43 15.86
CA ARG A 630 -2.51 13.04 16.18
C ARG A 630 -2.33 12.15 14.95
N SER A 631 -1.60 11.03 15.11
CA SER A 631 -1.37 10.07 14.04
C SER A 631 -2.66 9.38 13.58
N ASP A 632 -2.72 8.99 12.31
CA ASP A 632 -3.89 8.29 11.73
C ASP A 632 -4.15 6.94 12.41
N PHE A 633 -3.12 6.33 12.97
CA PHE A 633 -3.14 5.05 13.67
C PHE A 633 -3.08 5.18 15.19
N ASP A 634 -3.26 6.38 15.77
CA ASP A 634 -3.26 6.57 17.22
C ASP A 634 -4.45 5.89 17.88
N LEU A 635 -4.17 4.93 18.76
CA LEU A 635 -5.13 4.24 19.60
C LEU A 635 -4.92 4.67 21.07
N ASN A 636 -5.72 5.63 21.51
CA ASN A 636 -5.55 6.22 22.84
C ASN A 636 -5.69 5.21 23.98
N LYS A 637 -6.62 4.26 23.88
CA LYS A 637 -6.85 3.22 24.88
C LYS A 637 -7.08 1.87 24.20
N SER A 638 -6.40 0.84 24.70
CA SER A 638 -6.62 -0.54 24.27
C SER A 638 -6.63 -1.45 25.50
N PHE A 639 -7.59 -2.36 25.54
CA PHE A 639 -7.67 -3.39 26.56
C PHE A 639 -7.82 -4.75 25.89
N LYS A 640 -6.93 -5.69 26.24
CA LYS A 640 -6.93 -7.04 25.71
C LYS A 640 -6.92 -8.04 26.87
N VAL A 641 -7.72 -9.08 26.74
CA VAL A 641 -7.68 -10.23 27.64
C VAL A 641 -7.61 -11.47 26.78
N PHE A 642 -6.67 -12.35 27.09
CA PHE A 642 -6.55 -13.62 26.42
C PHE A 642 -6.18 -14.71 27.41
N GLY A 643 -6.60 -15.93 27.08
CA GLY A 643 -6.35 -17.06 27.97
C GLY A 643 -6.67 -18.40 27.36
N VAL A 644 -6.22 -19.42 28.06
CA VAL A 644 -6.46 -20.82 27.75
C VAL A 644 -6.87 -21.55 29.00
N TRP A 645 -7.96 -22.30 28.93
CA TRP A 645 -8.43 -23.18 29.97
C TRP A 645 -8.53 -24.61 29.44
N GLN A 646 -7.80 -25.52 30.11
CA GLN A 646 -7.74 -26.94 29.78
C GLN A 646 -8.18 -27.76 31.01
N PRO A 647 -9.49 -27.90 31.26
CA PRO A 647 -9.98 -28.59 32.44
C PRO A 647 -9.58 -30.05 32.42
N VAL A 648 -9.11 -30.54 33.55
CA VAL A 648 -9.02 -31.98 33.86
C VAL A 648 -10.32 -32.35 34.57
N LEU A 649 -11.23 -32.99 33.86
CA LEU A 649 -12.58 -33.29 34.36
C LEU A 649 -12.61 -34.55 35.24
N PHE A 650 -11.70 -35.47 35.00
CA PHE A 650 -11.68 -36.76 35.69
C PHE A 650 -10.27 -37.07 36.23
N HIS A 651 -10.19 -37.30 37.53
CA HIS A 651 -8.94 -37.59 38.21
C HIS A 651 -8.83 -39.06 38.66
N ALA A 652 -7.60 -39.52 38.86
CA ALA A 652 -7.26 -40.79 39.49
C ALA A 652 -7.97 -42.04 38.93
N SER A 653 -8.95 -42.61 39.68
CA SER A 653 -9.65 -43.86 39.31
C SER A 653 -10.48 -43.77 38.01
N HIS A 654 -10.72 -42.57 37.50
CA HIS A 654 -11.51 -42.30 36.29
C HIS A 654 -10.66 -41.81 35.11
N ALA A 655 -9.38 -42.12 35.10
CA ALA A 655 -8.45 -41.67 34.04
C ALA A 655 -8.88 -42.12 32.62
N TRP A 656 -9.60 -43.22 32.48
CA TRP A 656 -10.18 -43.65 31.21
C TRP A 656 -11.30 -42.69 30.73
N ALA A 657 -12.06 -42.12 31.68
CA ALA A 657 -13.11 -41.17 31.37
C ALA A 657 -12.51 -39.84 30.90
N GLU A 658 -11.35 -39.46 31.42
CA GLU A 658 -10.60 -38.25 30.93
C GLU A 658 -10.13 -38.47 29.50
N LYS A 659 -9.71 -39.65 29.10
CA LYS A 659 -9.34 -39.94 27.71
C LYS A 659 -10.54 -39.85 26.74
N VAL A 660 -11.74 -40.14 27.16
CA VAL A 660 -12.95 -40.13 26.33
C VAL A 660 -13.70 -38.79 26.42
N ALA A 661 -13.99 -38.33 27.62
CA ALA A 661 -14.82 -37.14 27.89
C ALA A 661 -14.01 -35.87 28.24
N GLY A 662 -12.76 -36.01 28.74
CA GLY A 662 -11.82 -34.92 28.95
C GLY A 662 -11.10 -34.44 27.66
N GLY A 663 -9.97 -33.74 27.79
CA GLY A 663 -9.19 -33.23 26.64
C GLY A 663 -9.83 -32.05 25.92
N TRP A 664 -10.66 -31.33 26.62
CA TRP A 664 -11.20 -30.06 26.14
C TRP A 664 -10.20 -28.92 26.36
N SER A 665 -10.17 -27.97 25.43
CA SER A 665 -9.46 -26.69 25.56
C SER A 665 -10.39 -25.60 25.11
N LEU A 666 -10.56 -24.60 25.98
CA LEU A 666 -11.23 -23.35 25.67
C LEU A 666 -10.19 -22.24 25.68
N SER A 667 -10.02 -21.55 24.58
CA SER A 667 -9.18 -20.36 24.51
C SER A 667 -9.95 -19.20 23.90
N GLY A 668 -9.53 -17.98 24.22
CA GLY A 668 -10.16 -16.80 23.64
C GLY A 668 -9.31 -15.58 23.78
N ILE A 669 -9.66 -14.60 22.97
CA ILE A 669 -9.09 -13.25 22.97
C ILE A 669 -10.25 -12.27 22.96
N MET A 670 -10.25 -11.33 23.89
CA MET A 670 -11.13 -10.17 23.88
C MET A 670 -10.29 -8.94 23.60
N THR A 671 -10.68 -8.16 22.60
CA THR A 671 -10.02 -6.91 22.21
C THR A 671 -11.03 -5.77 22.26
N LEU A 672 -10.71 -4.74 23.05
CA LEU A 672 -11.47 -3.50 23.12
C LEU A 672 -10.51 -2.35 22.89
N HIS A 673 -10.81 -1.41 21.99
CA HIS A 673 -10.00 -0.21 21.85
C HIS A 673 -10.82 1.02 21.43
N SER A 674 -10.26 2.20 21.72
CA SER A 674 -10.80 3.47 21.22
C SER A 674 -10.73 3.55 19.72
N GLY A 675 -11.53 4.40 19.09
CA GLY A 675 -11.45 4.66 17.67
C GLY A 675 -10.17 5.39 17.27
N PHE A 676 -9.78 5.21 16.01
CA PHE A 676 -8.80 6.06 15.35
C PHE A 676 -9.31 7.48 15.23
N GLY A 677 -8.41 8.45 15.17
CA GLY A 677 -8.80 9.83 14.90
C GLY A 677 -9.20 10.01 13.43
N TRP A 678 -10.03 11.00 13.17
CA TRP A 678 -10.32 11.44 11.81
C TRP A 678 -10.40 12.96 11.72
N THR A 679 -10.19 13.49 10.53
CA THR A 679 -10.11 14.91 10.24
C THR A 679 -11.24 15.31 9.29
N PRO A 680 -12.09 16.29 9.63
CA PRO A 680 -12.96 16.94 8.65
C PRO A 680 -12.11 17.65 7.60
N ILE A 681 -12.47 17.44 6.34
CA ILE A 681 -11.78 18.05 5.21
C ILE A 681 -12.78 18.77 4.30
N TYR A 682 -12.27 19.67 3.51
CA TYR A 682 -12.99 20.19 2.36
C TYR A 682 -12.13 20.10 1.11
N GLN A 683 -12.78 19.99 -0.02
CA GLN A 683 -12.15 20.10 -1.33
C GLN A 683 -12.48 21.47 -1.87
N GLU A 684 -11.49 22.14 -2.38
CA GLU A 684 -11.73 23.40 -3.03
C GLU A 684 -12.49 23.16 -4.34
N PRO A 685 -13.69 23.77 -4.51
CA PRO A 685 -14.49 23.58 -5.72
C PRO A 685 -13.91 24.30 -6.94
N HIS A 686 -12.94 25.20 -6.76
CA HIS A 686 -12.34 25.97 -7.84
C HIS A 686 -10.82 25.97 -7.75
N GLN A 687 -10.18 25.39 -8.72
CA GLN A 687 -8.74 25.42 -8.94
C GLN A 687 -8.16 26.83 -9.15
N VAL A 688 -9.00 27.88 -9.10
CA VAL A 688 -8.62 29.26 -9.40
C VAL A 688 -7.69 29.86 -8.35
N TYR A 689 -7.77 29.39 -7.09
CA TYR A 689 -6.99 29.94 -5.99
C TYR A 689 -5.82 29.06 -5.55
N CYS A 690 -5.81 27.83 -6.01
CA CYS A 690 -4.72 26.90 -5.76
C CYS A 690 -4.47 26.04 -6.99
N TYR A 691 -3.95 26.66 -8.06
CA TYR A 691 -3.73 25.97 -9.35
C TYR A 691 -2.91 24.69 -9.18
N ASN A 692 -1.99 24.66 -8.22
CA ASN A 692 -1.19 23.51 -7.88
C ASN A 692 -1.68 22.72 -6.64
N CYS A 693 -2.71 23.19 -5.92
CA CYS A 693 -3.36 22.40 -4.87
C CYS A 693 -4.10 21.18 -5.43
N GLY A 694 -4.39 21.14 -6.73
CA GLY A 694 -5.01 19.99 -7.40
C GLY A 694 -4.13 18.76 -7.50
N TYR A 695 -2.84 18.88 -7.30
CA TYR A 695 -1.91 17.74 -7.23
C TYR A 695 -1.83 17.16 -5.82
N GLY A 696 -2.95 16.65 -5.30
CA GLY A 696 -3.01 15.89 -4.06
C GLY A 696 -3.43 16.66 -2.81
N TYR A 697 -3.75 17.94 -2.89
CA TYR A 697 -4.30 18.69 -1.77
C TYR A 697 -5.82 18.50 -1.63
N THR A 698 -6.24 17.25 -1.53
CA THR A 698 -7.65 16.91 -1.35
C THR A 698 -8.12 17.01 0.10
N SER A 699 -7.26 17.47 1.01
CA SER A 699 -7.47 17.40 2.45
C SER A 699 -7.21 18.73 3.15
N LEU A 700 -7.75 19.83 2.61
CA LEU A 700 -7.78 21.12 3.31
C LEU A 700 -8.64 21.03 4.56
N ARG A 701 -8.19 21.64 5.66
CA ARG A 701 -8.83 21.56 6.98
C ARG A 701 -9.63 22.82 7.29
N PRO A 702 -10.94 22.71 7.56
CA PRO A 702 -11.80 23.86 7.87
C PRO A 702 -11.58 24.38 9.29
N HIS A 703 -12.04 25.59 9.57
CA HIS A 703 -12.19 26.09 10.93
C HIS A 703 -13.36 25.39 11.64
N TYR A 704 -13.17 25.00 12.88
CA TYR A 704 -14.20 24.38 13.70
C TYR A 704 -14.92 25.43 14.55
N LEU A 705 -16.22 25.62 14.29
CA LEU A 705 -17.06 26.59 15.00
C LEU A 705 -17.60 26.08 16.35
N GLY A 706 -17.38 24.81 16.62
CA GLY A 706 -17.89 24.16 17.84
C GLY A 706 -19.20 23.39 17.57
N GLY A 707 -19.81 22.89 18.62
CA GLY A 707 -21.09 22.16 18.57
C GLY A 707 -20.96 20.66 18.81
N ALA A 708 -21.93 19.88 18.36
CA ALA A 708 -22.08 18.45 18.69
C ALA A 708 -21.02 17.52 18.08
N GLY A 709 -20.18 18.03 17.18
CA GLY A 709 -19.16 17.27 16.49
C GLY A 709 -18.08 16.62 17.34
N LYS A 710 -18.03 16.90 18.64
CA LYS A 710 -17.10 16.26 19.57
C LYS A 710 -17.57 14.92 20.13
N SER A 711 -18.71 14.41 19.70
CA SER A 711 -19.19 13.13 20.18
C SER A 711 -18.23 12.00 19.79
N THR A 712 -17.95 11.18 20.79
CA THR A 712 -17.12 9.98 20.66
C THR A 712 -17.95 8.71 20.55
N SER A 713 -19.28 8.85 20.51
CA SER A 713 -20.20 7.71 20.53
C SER A 713 -20.25 7.03 19.18
N ASN A 714 -20.12 5.70 19.16
CA ASN A 714 -20.36 4.91 17.96
C ASN A 714 -21.77 5.12 17.39
N ASP A 715 -22.73 5.49 18.24
CA ASP A 715 -24.10 5.74 17.81
C ASP A 715 -24.23 7.00 16.97
N ALA A 716 -23.37 7.99 17.23
CA ALA A 716 -23.29 9.19 16.40
C ALA A 716 -22.89 8.87 14.97
N PHE A 717 -21.94 7.97 14.78
CA PHE A 717 -21.51 7.52 13.46
C PHE A 717 -22.53 6.62 12.79
N LYS A 718 -23.30 5.83 13.54
CA LYS A 718 -24.40 5.03 12.99
C LYS A 718 -25.54 5.87 12.48
N THR A 719 -25.85 6.94 13.18
CA THR A 719 -27.05 7.77 12.90
C THR A 719 -26.74 9.07 12.17
N GLY A 720 -25.45 9.47 12.10
CA GLY A 720 -25.05 10.78 11.58
C GLY A 720 -25.58 11.96 12.41
N SER A 721 -26.03 11.70 13.62
CA SER A 721 -26.75 12.67 14.42
C SER A 721 -25.94 13.88 14.87
N ASN A 722 -24.60 13.76 14.90
CA ASN A 722 -23.73 14.83 15.36
C ASN A 722 -23.47 15.91 14.30
N PHE A 723 -23.65 15.56 13.01
CA PHE A 723 -23.46 16.46 11.88
C PHE A 723 -24.71 16.47 11.00
N SER A 724 -25.89 16.54 11.59
CA SER A 724 -27.17 16.28 10.94
C SER A 724 -27.60 17.32 9.88
N SER A 725 -26.91 18.41 9.75
CA SER A 725 -27.26 19.46 8.79
C SER A 725 -25.97 20.17 8.35
N PRO A 726 -25.08 19.52 7.60
CA PRO A 726 -24.05 20.26 6.90
C PRO A 726 -24.77 21.27 5.97
N GLY A 727 -24.27 22.50 5.93
CA GLY A 727 -24.80 23.51 5.04
C GLY A 727 -24.71 23.07 3.57
N THR A 728 -25.37 23.79 2.71
CA THR A 728 -25.15 23.67 1.26
C THR A 728 -23.98 24.56 0.87
N ALA A 729 -23.15 24.08 -0.05
CA ALA A 729 -22.09 24.90 -0.63
C ALA A 729 -22.70 26.22 -1.18
N SER A 730 -22.03 27.33 -0.92
CA SER A 730 -22.43 28.61 -1.50
C SER A 730 -22.35 28.54 -3.02
N THR A 731 -23.39 28.97 -3.71
CA THR A 731 -23.42 29.07 -5.17
C THR A 731 -22.93 30.42 -5.67
N GLY A 732 -22.27 31.21 -4.83
CA GLY A 732 -21.69 32.50 -5.20
C GLY A 732 -20.61 32.37 -6.28
N THR A 733 -20.36 33.43 -7.03
CA THR A 733 -19.36 33.50 -8.08
C THR A 733 -17.90 33.36 -7.57
N ASN A 734 -17.72 33.46 -6.25
CA ASN A 734 -16.48 33.19 -5.53
C ASN A 734 -16.84 32.13 -4.49
N ASN A 735 -16.83 30.86 -4.86
CA ASN A 735 -17.28 29.72 -4.00
C ASN A 735 -16.39 29.47 -2.78
N ASP A 736 -15.82 30.52 -2.25
CA ASP A 736 -14.78 30.48 -1.23
C ASP A 736 -15.38 30.40 0.17
N GLU A 737 -16.70 30.43 0.30
CA GLU A 737 -17.40 30.46 1.59
C GLU A 737 -18.38 29.29 1.69
N PHE A 738 -17.87 28.10 1.96
CA PHE A 738 -18.72 27.04 2.47
C PHE A 738 -18.68 27.10 4.00
N SER A 739 -19.82 27.28 4.61
CA SER A 739 -19.98 27.11 6.05
C SER A 739 -21.19 26.25 6.35
N ASN A 740 -21.08 25.44 7.37
CA ASN A 740 -22.20 24.76 7.99
C ASN A 740 -22.27 25.13 9.49
N SER A 741 -23.18 24.52 10.22
CA SER A 741 -23.32 24.77 11.66
C SER A 741 -22.09 24.45 12.51
N TYR A 742 -21.12 23.72 11.96
CA TYR A 742 -19.98 23.17 12.69
C TYR A 742 -18.65 23.61 12.14
N PHE A 743 -18.58 23.92 10.84
CA PHE A 743 -17.33 24.20 10.14
C PHE A 743 -17.46 25.39 9.21
N GLU A 744 -16.39 26.15 9.11
CA GLU A 744 -16.25 27.28 8.22
C GLU A 744 -15.00 27.10 7.34
N VAL A 745 -15.12 27.30 6.05
CA VAL A 745 -14.00 27.37 5.12
C VAL A 745 -13.44 28.78 5.19
N PRO A 746 -12.12 28.97 5.25
CA PRO A 746 -11.51 30.30 5.23
C PRO A 746 -11.90 31.10 4.00
N ASN A 747 -12.13 32.39 4.17
CA ASN A 747 -12.37 33.31 3.06
C ASN A 747 -11.05 33.60 2.34
N TYR A 748 -10.83 32.96 1.19
CA TYR A 748 -9.61 33.09 0.40
C TYR A 748 -9.39 34.52 -0.14
N ALA A 749 -10.45 35.19 -0.55
CA ALA A 749 -10.35 36.57 -1.09
C ALA A 749 -9.80 37.54 -0.03
N ALA A 750 -10.26 37.43 1.22
CA ALA A 750 -9.74 38.19 2.34
C ALA A 750 -8.27 37.81 2.65
N ALA A 751 -7.98 36.54 2.68
CA ALA A 751 -6.64 36.05 2.97
C ALA A 751 -5.60 36.47 1.92
N ILE A 752 -5.96 36.51 0.65
CA ILE A 752 -5.10 37.04 -0.44
C ILE A 752 -4.87 38.55 -0.27
N THR A 753 -5.88 39.29 0.16
CA THR A 753 -5.77 40.71 0.40
C THR A 753 -4.83 41.01 1.57
N ASP A 754 -4.85 40.18 2.59
CA ASP A 754 -3.99 40.31 3.78
C ASP A 754 -2.53 39.88 3.54
N ASN A 755 -2.28 39.15 2.46
CA ASN A 755 -0.93 38.71 2.05
C ASN A 755 -0.57 39.20 0.64
N PRO A 756 -0.41 40.51 0.46
CA PRO A 756 -0.09 41.09 -0.85
C PRO A 756 1.30 40.63 -1.30
N GLY A 757 1.36 40.04 -2.47
CA GLY A 757 2.60 39.52 -3.06
C GLY A 757 2.62 38.00 -3.24
N GLN A 758 1.66 37.26 -2.71
CA GLN A 758 1.42 35.88 -3.10
C GLN A 758 0.60 35.86 -4.39
N ALA A 759 0.99 34.97 -5.31
CA ALA A 759 0.19 34.78 -6.51
C ALA A 759 -1.16 34.21 -6.10
N THR A 760 -2.23 34.79 -6.63
CA THR A 760 -3.62 34.40 -6.33
C THR A 760 -3.94 32.94 -6.69
N THR A 761 -3.05 32.27 -7.42
CA THR A 761 -3.19 30.92 -7.92
C THR A 761 -2.60 29.85 -7.00
N THR A 762 -1.89 30.25 -5.94
CA THR A 762 -1.07 29.29 -5.12
C THR A 762 -1.21 29.50 -3.63
N PHE A 763 -2.14 30.35 -3.20
CA PHE A 763 -2.39 30.55 -1.79
C PHE A 763 -3.00 29.29 -1.17
N VAL A 764 -2.33 28.73 -0.15
CA VAL A 764 -2.89 27.69 0.70
C VAL A 764 -3.26 28.35 2.03
N PRO A 765 -4.54 28.35 2.40
CA PRO A 765 -4.96 28.96 3.65
C PRO A 765 -4.33 28.24 4.83
N PRO A 766 -4.11 28.91 5.97
CA PRO A 766 -3.64 28.24 7.16
C PRO A 766 -4.63 27.15 7.59
N PRO A 767 -4.16 26.05 8.20
CA PRO A 767 -5.02 24.98 8.65
C PRO A 767 -5.98 25.47 9.73
N GLY A 768 -7.26 25.12 9.61
CA GLY A 768 -8.28 25.50 10.58
C GLY A 768 -8.26 24.62 11.81
N ILE A 769 -8.53 23.34 11.66
CA ILE A 769 -8.59 22.34 12.75
C ILE A 769 -7.34 21.45 12.72
N ASP A 770 -6.93 20.95 13.89
CA ASP A 770 -5.84 20.00 13.98
C ASP A 770 -6.20 18.64 13.33
N ARG A 771 -5.16 17.90 12.93
CA ARG A 771 -5.32 16.56 12.37
C ARG A 771 -5.89 15.59 13.40
N ASN A 772 -6.82 14.72 12.95
CA ASN A 772 -7.37 13.59 13.70
C ASN A 772 -7.95 13.97 15.08
N VAL A 773 -8.51 15.16 15.17
CA VAL A 773 -9.07 15.69 16.44
C VAL A 773 -10.36 15.00 16.85
N PHE A 774 -11.14 14.49 15.89
CA PHE A 774 -12.36 13.76 16.19
C PHE A 774 -12.08 12.27 16.36
N PRO A 775 -12.52 11.66 17.47
CA PRO A 775 -12.40 10.22 17.64
C PRO A 775 -13.39 9.48 16.74
N GLY A 776 -12.90 8.46 16.07
CA GLY A 776 -13.72 7.53 15.30
C GLY A 776 -14.39 6.47 16.18
N PRO A 777 -15.10 5.52 15.54
CA PRO A 777 -15.77 4.42 16.24
C PRO A 777 -14.77 3.51 16.94
N GLY A 778 -15.09 3.11 18.17
CA GLY A 778 -14.30 2.11 18.91
C GLY A 778 -14.52 0.71 18.36
N TYR A 779 -13.59 -0.17 18.68
CA TYR A 779 -13.60 -1.57 18.26
C TYR A 779 -13.84 -2.50 19.47
N ARG A 780 -14.65 -3.54 19.25
CA ARG A 780 -14.96 -4.56 20.27
C ARG A 780 -15.01 -5.91 19.59
N ASP A 781 -14.19 -6.83 20.04
CA ASP A 781 -14.14 -8.15 19.45
C ASP A 781 -13.87 -9.21 20.52
N VAL A 782 -14.43 -10.39 20.30
CA VAL A 782 -14.20 -11.58 21.13
C VAL A 782 -14.10 -12.78 20.22
N ASP A 783 -12.90 -13.33 20.16
CA ASP A 783 -12.63 -14.59 19.47
C ASP A 783 -12.59 -15.73 20.46
N ILE A 784 -13.25 -16.83 20.14
CA ILE A 784 -13.33 -18.02 20.98
C ILE A 784 -12.93 -19.23 20.16
N THR A 785 -12.06 -20.06 20.73
CA THR A 785 -11.72 -21.35 20.19
C THR A 785 -12.09 -22.46 21.17
N ILE A 786 -12.85 -23.43 20.69
CA ILE A 786 -13.15 -24.64 21.43
C ILE A 786 -12.47 -25.82 20.72
N ALA A 787 -11.61 -26.52 21.44
CA ALA A 787 -10.92 -27.68 20.90
C ALA A 787 -11.21 -28.94 21.75
N LYS A 788 -11.29 -30.10 21.10
CA LYS A 788 -11.41 -31.41 21.73
C LYS A 788 -10.34 -32.33 21.16
N SER A 789 -9.47 -32.81 22.02
CA SER A 789 -8.40 -33.74 21.67
C SER A 789 -8.69 -35.13 22.17
N PHE A 790 -8.48 -36.13 21.31
CA PHE A 790 -8.59 -37.54 21.62
C PHE A 790 -7.20 -38.18 21.47
N GLY A 791 -6.66 -38.74 22.55
CA GLY A 791 -5.47 -39.59 22.47
C GLY A 791 -5.86 -40.96 21.84
N LEU A 792 -5.13 -41.34 20.83
CA LEU A 792 -5.33 -42.64 20.19
C LEU A 792 -4.54 -43.71 20.92
N PRO A 793 -4.98 -45.00 20.86
CA PRO A 793 -4.18 -46.10 21.41
C PRO A 793 -2.80 -46.17 20.74
N ASN A 794 -1.80 -46.68 21.51
CA ASN A 794 -0.47 -46.92 20.97
C ASN A 794 -0.52 -47.82 19.73
N MET A 795 -0.12 -47.28 18.60
CA MET A 795 -0.11 -48.00 17.32
C MET A 795 1.33 -48.28 16.89
N ARG A 796 1.60 -49.49 16.42
CA ARG A 796 2.96 -49.94 16.05
C ARG A 796 3.62 -49.03 14.98
N VAL A 797 2.80 -48.35 14.15
CA VAL A 797 3.27 -47.48 13.07
C VAL A 797 3.26 -46.00 13.47
N LEU A 798 2.32 -45.58 14.34
CA LEU A 798 2.07 -44.18 14.67
C LEU A 798 2.70 -43.73 16.01
N GLY A 799 3.32 -44.63 16.76
CA GLY A 799 3.97 -44.32 18.04
C GLY A 799 3.00 -44.07 19.20
N GLU A 800 3.53 -43.57 20.30
CA GLU A 800 2.78 -43.33 21.55
C GLU A 800 2.08 -41.97 21.61
N GLY A 801 2.30 -41.07 20.63
CA GLY A 801 1.81 -39.68 20.62
C GLY A 801 0.65 -39.38 19.72
N ALA A 802 0.09 -40.40 19.08
CA ALA A 802 -0.97 -40.20 18.09
C ALA A 802 -2.25 -39.63 18.74
N ARG A 803 -2.72 -38.53 18.17
CA ARG A 803 -3.94 -37.84 18.64
C ARG A 803 -4.75 -37.28 17.49
N PHE A 804 -6.02 -37.18 17.73
CA PHE A 804 -6.98 -36.54 16.82
C PHE A 804 -7.61 -35.35 17.53
N GLU A 805 -7.61 -34.19 16.91
CA GLU A 805 -8.15 -32.95 17.47
C GLU A 805 -9.23 -32.38 16.55
N PHE A 806 -10.37 -32.05 17.12
CA PHE A 806 -11.39 -31.20 16.52
C PHE A 806 -11.33 -29.85 17.14
N LYS A 807 -11.42 -28.80 16.31
CA LYS A 807 -11.31 -27.40 16.70
C LYS A 807 -12.36 -26.57 15.98
N ALA A 808 -13.07 -25.74 16.73
CA ALA A 808 -13.96 -24.70 16.21
C ALA A 808 -13.42 -23.34 16.62
N ASN A 809 -13.04 -22.54 15.67
CA ASN A 809 -12.64 -21.14 15.86
C ASN A 809 -13.83 -20.25 15.50
N MET A 810 -14.22 -19.40 16.42
CA MET A 810 -15.29 -18.42 16.24
C MET A 810 -14.67 -17.03 16.31
N LEU A 811 -14.45 -16.42 15.15
CA LEU A 811 -14.01 -15.01 15.04
C LEU A 811 -15.24 -14.12 15.19
N ASN A 812 -15.12 -13.06 15.94
CA ASN A 812 -16.23 -12.19 16.33
C ASN A 812 -17.41 -13.03 16.87
N ALA A 813 -17.16 -13.87 17.88
CA ALA A 813 -18.08 -14.92 18.37
C ALA A 813 -19.46 -14.38 18.73
N PHE A 814 -19.55 -13.14 19.19
CA PHE A 814 -20.81 -12.48 19.56
C PHE A 814 -21.44 -11.67 18.42
N ASN A 815 -20.85 -11.70 17.21
CA ASN A 815 -21.30 -10.96 16.04
C ASN A 815 -21.50 -9.46 16.34
N LEU A 816 -20.51 -8.86 16.98
CA LEU A 816 -20.52 -7.44 17.33
C LEU A 816 -20.33 -6.61 16.07
N LEU A 817 -21.08 -5.53 15.95
CA LEU A 817 -20.92 -4.58 14.86
C LEU A 817 -19.70 -3.69 15.15
N ASN A 818 -18.69 -3.77 14.30
CA ASN A 818 -17.55 -2.88 14.28
C ASN A 818 -17.58 -2.06 12.99
N ILE A 819 -17.67 -0.75 13.14
CA ILE A 819 -17.70 0.19 12.01
C ILE A 819 -16.29 0.28 11.41
N ASN A 820 -16.20 0.26 10.08
CA ASN A 820 -14.93 0.47 9.41
C ASN A 820 -14.52 1.96 9.49
N PRO A 821 -13.42 2.30 10.15
CA PRO A 821 -13.00 3.69 10.30
C PRO A 821 -12.62 4.36 8.96
N SER A 822 -12.22 3.58 7.96
CA SER A 822 -11.89 4.09 6.61
C SER A 822 -13.10 4.53 5.80
N ASP A 823 -14.31 4.12 6.21
CA ASP A 823 -15.55 4.41 5.47
C ASP A 823 -16.31 5.63 6.02
N ILE A 824 -15.66 6.40 6.91
CA ILE A 824 -16.26 7.63 7.46
C ILE A 824 -16.21 8.73 6.39
N SER A 825 -17.34 9.33 6.09
CA SER A 825 -17.40 10.52 5.24
C SER A 825 -16.79 11.71 5.98
N THR A 826 -15.66 12.21 5.47
CA THR A 826 -14.88 13.29 6.10
C THR A 826 -15.07 14.65 5.46
N ASN A 827 -15.62 14.71 4.23
CA ASN A 827 -15.85 15.96 3.51
C ASN A 827 -17.03 16.72 4.11
N ILE A 828 -16.80 17.95 4.55
CA ILE A 828 -17.82 18.81 5.19
C ILE A 828 -18.96 19.22 4.25
N ALA A 829 -18.75 19.14 2.95
CA ALA A 829 -19.80 19.42 1.95
C ALA A 829 -20.80 18.25 1.79
N ASN A 830 -20.45 17.07 2.27
CA ASN A 830 -21.30 15.90 2.12
C ASN A 830 -22.43 15.89 3.15
N SER A 831 -23.64 15.55 2.71
CA SER A 831 -24.81 15.41 3.59
C SER A 831 -24.66 14.29 4.63
N ASN A 832 -23.75 13.36 4.43
CA ASN A 832 -23.42 12.23 5.31
C ASN A 832 -22.10 12.43 6.08
N LEU A 833 -21.66 13.66 6.27
CA LEU A 833 -20.47 13.98 7.07
C LEU A 833 -20.48 13.25 8.43
N GLY A 834 -19.40 12.59 8.78
CA GLY A 834 -19.24 11.84 10.03
C GLY A 834 -19.98 10.49 10.06
N GLN A 835 -20.68 10.11 9.00
CA GLN A 835 -21.30 8.79 8.88
C GLN A 835 -20.34 7.79 8.22
N ALA A 836 -20.41 6.55 8.68
CA ALA A 836 -19.69 5.45 8.03
C ALA A 836 -20.64 4.63 7.16
N SER A 837 -20.20 4.25 5.98
CA SER A 837 -20.97 3.44 5.01
C SER A 837 -20.69 1.94 5.12
N GLY A 838 -19.64 1.53 5.83
CA GLY A 838 -19.19 0.14 5.91
C GLY A 838 -18.89 -0.34 7.34
N ALA A 839 -18.82 -1.64 7.48
CA ALA A 839 -18.46 -2.32 8.73
C ALA A 839 -17.38 -3.37 8.47
N LEU A 840 -16.59 -3.64 9.51
CA LEU A 840 -15.64 -4.75 9.54
C LEU A 840 -16.40 -6.09 9.60
N GLY A 841 -15.69 -7.18 9.29
CA GLY A 841 -16.28 -8.49 9.10
C GLY A 841 -17.22 -8.99 10.20
N SER A 842 -18.27 -9.70 9.80
CA SER A 842 -19.20 -10.40 10.67
C SER A 842 -18.58 -11.66 11.26
N ARG A 843 -19.31 -12.33 12.16
CA ARG A 843 -18.86 -13.60 12.76
C ARG A 843 -18.53 -14.64 11.70
N THR A 844 -17.34 -15.22 11.82
CA THR A 844 -16.87 -16.35 11.02
C THR A 844 -16.62 -17.56 11.95
N ILE A 845 -17.02 -18.75 11.51
CA ILE A 845 -16.80 -20.00 12.26
C ILE A 845 -16.03 -20.95 11.35
N ASP A 846 -14.80 -21.29 11.77
CA ASP A 846 -13.97 -22.28 11.10
C ASP A 846 -13.97 -23.59 11.91
N ILE A 847 -14.19 -24.70 11.22
CA ILE A 847 -14.11 -26.02 11.81
C ILE A 847 -12.89 -26.75 11.24
N GLN A 848 -12.04 -27.23 12.11
CA GLN A 848 -10.82 -27.92 11.75
C GLN A 848 -10.76 -29.31 12.38
N ALA A 849 -10.21 -30.26 11.65
CA ALA A 849 -9.84 -31.57 12.15
C ALA A 849 -8.35 -31.80 11.89
N ARG A 850 -7.61 -32.18 12.93
CA ARG A 850 -6.16 -32.42 12.85
C ARG A 850 -5.82 -33.80 13.41
N PHE A 851 -5.06 -34.54 12.65
CA PHE A 851 -4.42 -35.76 13.09
C PHE A 851 -2.91 -35.52 13.24
N SER A 852 -2.36 -35.91 14.37
CA SER A 852 -0.92 -35.80 14.66
C SER A 852 -0.43 -37.14 15.25
N PHE A 853 0.76 -37.54 14.85
CA PHE A 853 1.40 -38.80 15.27
C PHE A 853 2.92 -38.61 15.35
#